data_881d7c6e0d078ed4db6422a5f265d388
#
_entry.id   881d7c6e0d078ed4db6422a5f265d388
#
_cell.length_a   1.000
_cell.length_b   1.000
_cell.length_c   1.000
_cell.angle_alpha   90.00
_cell.angle_beta   90.00
_cell.angle_gamma   90.00
#
_symmetry.space_group_name_H-M   'P 1'
#
loop_
_entity.id
_entity.type
_entity.pdbx_description
1 polymer ?
#
loop_
_entity_poly.entity_id
_entity_poly.type
_entity_poly.pdbx_seq_one_letter_code
_entity_poly.pdbx_strand_id
1 'polypeptide(L)'
;MTAPPAERLFLVDGYALIYRAFFAMISRPLTTARGENTSAAWGATNFLLRLHEKHRPAYLGWVHDVGVSFREQAYPEYKATREKLDEQLQQDFERAVERIEEILDAFSVPVIGIEGFEADDVIGTLATAAAERGLQAVIVSGDKDFYQLIGPRIVLLNPGRGGPAAVEEQWVDQANASERLGVPPERVVDYLALVGDSSDNVPGVKGIGEKTALELLGTYGDLDTILTRAPEVAGKRAREALLQHSELARLSRDLVTIRRDAPVSLDLDRLRVRPPDIPRLRELFTELEFRSLIPKLDRLVGLGAPPLAAGPAPVAPLAAAPPAAPAAVLSEVARLAEVIAEIRRAPLVALDVETSSLDPMRAELIGLSLAGAPGRSWYLPFAHVAPDGELAGDAPPRNLPPLGSAPLAPLRELLADPAVPKAGHNIKYDWIVLRRAGVELGGVAYDTALASFVLDPGRRSHGLDDLAREVLGTELRTYADVAGKGRTERPFATVPVAAAARYCCDDSETVLRLREAFAAELENHKLRPLLEGIEVPLLAVLADMEWAGVLVDRELLADLSRRFATELSDLEREIHQAAGVDFNINSTPQLRTVLFDKLQLPVLKKTKTGASTDYEVLEQLAAMGHEVPRLLIEYRELSKLKSTYVDALPAYINPSTGRVHTSFNPVGASTGRLSSSDPNLQNIPVRTERGEAIRRAFVAPPGAVLLTADYSQIELRLLAHLSGDPAFVAAFGQGGDIHRQTAAVIFGVPQEQVTAEMRARAKTINFATIYGQGPFALARQLGITQDEARAFIQEYFRRFAGVRAWLDRTVAEARERGYVETLFGRRRYVPELKDKNFNIRAFGERTATNSPLQGSAADLIKIAMIRIHGALREQHLATRMVLQVHDELVFEVPSAETETATTLVKRHMEEAAKLSVPLVVSVGIGSNWVDAKE
;
A
#
# COMPACT_ATOMS: atom_id res chain seq x y z
N MET A 1 -35.70 29.34 -7.61
CA MET A 1 -35.66 28.15 -8.50
C MET A 1 -34.27 28.17 -9.14
N THR A 2 -33.32 27.40 -8.64
CA THR A 2 -32.02 27.21 -9.29
C THR A 2 -32.25 26.42 -10.58
N ALA A 3 -31.75 26.90 -11.70
CA ALA A 3 -31.81 26.22 -12.97
C ALA A 3 -31.23 24.78 -12.78
N PRO A 4 -31.80 23.75 -13.46
CA PRO A 4 -31.25 22.40 -13.40
C PRO A 4 -29.78 22.44 -13.83
N PRO A 5 -28.91 21.61 -13.25
CA PRO A 5 -27.51 21.55 -13.65
C PRO A 5 -27.43 21.28 -15.16
N ALA A 6 -26.62 22.05 -15.88
CA ALA A 6 -26.45 21.89 -17.31
C ALA A 6 -26.01 20.43 -17.63
N GLU A 7 -26.64 19.80 -18.62
CA GLU A 7 -26.21 18.47 -19.09
C GLU A 7 -24.75 18.52 -19.54
N ARG A 8 -23.98 17.47 -19.19
CA ARG A 8 -22.53 17.41 -19.44
C ARG A 8 -22.20 16.47 -20.60
N LEU A 9 -21.37 16.96 -21.52
CA LEU A 9 -20.74 16.17 -22.56
C LEU A 9 -19.27 15.92 -22.19
N PHE A 10 -18.87 14.67 -22.04
CA PHE A 10 -17.47 14.27 -21.83
C PHE A 10 -16.85 13.84 -23.15
N LEU A 11 -15.73 14.45 -23.51
CA LEU A 11 -14.93 14.12 -24.70
C LEU A 11 -13.57 13.64 -24.23
N VAL A 12 -13.30 12.34 -24.46
CA VAL A 12 -12.08 11.69 -24.00
C VAL A 12 -11.05 11.69 -25.12
N ASP A 13 -9.88 12.24 -24.82
CA ASP A 13 -8.67 12.12 -25.64
C ASP A 13 -8.15 10.66 -25.55
N GLY A 14 -8.51 9.85 -26.53
CA GLY A 14 -8.36 8.41 -26.51
C GLY A 14 -6.91 7.97 -26.51
N TYR A 15 -6.11 8.46 -27.48
CA TYR A 15 -4.70 8.04 -27.55
C TYR A 15 -3.88 8.51 -26.37
N ALA A 16 -4.07 9.73 -25.87
CA ALA A 16 -3.38 10.20 -24.67
C ALA A 16 -3.65 9.30 -23.45
N LEU A 17 -4.89 8.83 -23.29
CA LEU A 17 -5.26 7.91 -22.23
C LEU A 17 -4.66 6.50 -22.44
N ILE A 18 -4.71 5.98 -23.69
CA ILE A 18 -4.17 4.66 -24.05
C ILE A 18 -2.66 4.63 -23.85
N TYR A 19 -1.92 5.60 -24.41
CA TYR A 19 -0.46 5.72 -24.23
C TYR A 19 -0.10 5.77 -22.75
N ARG A 20 -0.79 6.59 -22.01
CA ARG A 20 -0.55 6.72 -20.58
C ARG A 20 -0.76 5.40 -19.82
N ALA A 21 -1.82 4.65 -20.13
CA ALA A 21 -2.10 3.36 -19.51
C ALA A 21 -1.08 2.30 -19.94
N PHE A 22 -0.68 2.28 -21.21
CA PHE A 22 0.31 1.38 -21.77
C PHE A 22 1.68 1.57 -21.11
N PHE A 23 2.18 2.80 -21.09
CA PHE A 23 3.48 3.12 -20.51
C PHE A 23 3.51 3.03 -18.97
N ALA A 24 2.39 3.22 -18.29
CA ALA A 24 2.35 3.06 -16.83
C ALA A 24 2.68 1.64 -16.38
N MET A 25 2.36 0.64 -17.18
CA MET A 25 2.56 -0.78 -16.87
C MET A 25 3.58 -1.48 -17.77
N ILE A 26 4.31 -0.74 -18.59
CA ILE A 26 5.27 -1.31 -19.56
C ILE A 26 6.39 -2.15 -18.89
N SER A 27 6.73 -1.90 -17.60
CA SER A 27 7.74 -2.69 -16.86
C SER A 27 7.21 -4.00 -16.28
N ARG A 28 5.90 -4.07 -16.05
CA ARG A 28 5.15 -5.22 -15.56
C ARG A 28 3.81 -5.24 -16.29
N PRO A 29 3.78 -5.62 -17.56
CA PRO A 29 2.55 -5.62 -18.32
C PRO A 29 1.57 -6.65 -17.72
N LEU A 30 0.31 -6.30 -17.71
CA LEU A 30 -0.74 -7.26 -17.48
C LEU A 30 -0.86 -8.10 -18.74
N THR A 31 -0.70 -9.41 -18.62
CA THR A 31 -0.79 -10.32 -19.76
C THR A 31 -1.81 -11.41 -19.47
N THR A 32 -2.59 -11.76 -20.47
CA THR A 32 -3.45 -12.95 -20.39
C THR A 32 -2.60 -14.21 -20.35
N ALA A 33 -3.20 -15.34 -19.96
CA ALA A 33 -2.57 -16.65 -20.02
C ALA A 33 -2.08 -17.03 -21.44
N ARG A 34 -2.58 -16.38 -22.48
CA ARG A 34 -2.15 -16.55 -23.88
C ARG A 34 -1.00 -15.62 -24.28
N GLY A 35 -0.52 -14.78 -23.37
CA GLY A 35 0.57 -13.84 -23.61
C GLY A 35 0.15 -12.48 -24.19
N GLU A 36 -1.15 -12.21 -24.36
CA GLU A 36 -1.66 -10.94 -24.87
C GLU A 36 -1.47 -9.84 -23.80
N ASN A 37 -0.83 -8.72 -24.17
CA ASN A 37 -0.65 -7.57 -23.28
C ASN A 37 -1.96 -6.78 -23.17
N THR A 38 -2.57 -6.82 -21.99
CA THR A 38 -3.86 -6.17 -21.72
C THR A 38 -3.76 -4.92 -20.85
N SER A 39 -2.55 -4.41 -20.60
CA SER A 39 -2.28 -3.29 -19.69
C SER A 39 -3.07 -2.03 -20.03
N ALA A 40 -3.02 -1.62 -21.31
CA ALA A 40 -3.72 -0.42 -21.76
C ALA A 40 -5.24 -0.61 -21.77
N ALA A 41 -5.72 -1.77 -22.21
CA ALA A 41 -7.13 -2.11 -22.20
C ALA A 41 -7.70 -2.14 -20.77
N TRP A 42 -6.96 -2.70 -19.81
CA TRP A 42 -7.34 -2.65 -18.39
C TRP A 42 -7.41 -1.21 -17.86
N GLY A 43 -6.40 -0.39 -18.19
CA GLY A 43 -6.32 1.01 -17.76
C GLY A 43 -7.48 1.85 -18.29
N ALA A 44 -7.75 1.75 -19.59
CA ALA A 44 -8.87 2.42 -20.26
C ALA A 44 -10.23 1.97 -19.71
N THR A 45 -10.42 0.66 -19.52
CA THR A 45 -11.65 0.09 -18.94
C THR A 45 -11.89 0.58 -17.53
N ASN A 46 -10.86 0.54 -16.67
CA ASN A 46 -10.99 1.00 -15.29
C ASN A 46 -11.26 2.51 -15.21
N PHE A 47 -10.72 3.29 -16.15
CA PHE A 47 -11.05 4.71 -16.27
C PHE A 47 -12.52 4.90 -16.68
N LEU A 48 -13.02 4.19 -17.69
CA LEU A 48 -14.42 4.27 -18.12
C LEU A 48 -15.40 3.93 -17.00
N LEU A 49 -15.13 2.84 -16.26
CA LEU A 49 -15.93 2.45 -15.11
C LEU A 49 -15.99 3.57 -14.07
N ARG A 50 -14.86 4.17 -13.72
CA ARG A 50 -14.80 5.29 -12.77
C ARG A 50 -15.51 6.54 -13.29
N LEU A 51 -15.38 6.83 -14.59
CA LEU A 51 -16.06 7.96 -15.21
C LEU A 51 -17.58 7.82 -15.10
N HIS A 52 -18.10 6.62 -15.36
CA HIS A 52 -19.51 6.31 -15.21
C HIS A 52 -19.99 6.36 -13.75
N GLU A 53 -19.22 5.77 -12.83
CA GLU A 53 -19.57 5.74 -11.40
C GLU A 53 -19.58 7.14 -10.78
N LYS A 54 -18.52 7.93 -11.05
CA LYS A 54 -18.28 9.21 -10.36
C LYS A 54 -19.00 10.39 -11.01
N HIS A 55 -18.98 10.47 -12.34
CA HIS A 55 -19.45 11.67 -13.06
C HIS A 55 -20.79 11.48 -13.75
N ARG A 56 -21.27 10.23 -13.94
CA ARG A 56 -22.55 9.91 -14.58
C ARG A 56 -22.84 10.79 -15.80
N PRO A 57 -21.99 10.72 -16.85
CA PRO A 57 -22.11 11.58 -18.02
C PRO A 57 -23.46 11.41 -18.72
N ALA A 58 -24.08 12.50 -19.16
CA ALA A 58 -25.26 12.43 -20.02
C ALA A 58 -24.87 12.06 -21.47
N TYR A 59 -23.74 12.58 -21.90
CA TYR A 59 -23.15 12.35 -23.22
C TYR A 59 -21.65 12.03 -23.08
N LEU A 60 -21.16 11.06 -23.87
CA LEU A 60 -19.78 10.61 -23.85
C LEU A 60 -19.30 10.30 -25.27
N GLY A 61 -18.14 10.81 -25.64
CA GLY A 61 -17.44 10.50 -26.88
C GLY A 61 -15.97 10.18 -26.62
N TRP A 62 -15.44 9.20 -27.33
CA TRP A 62 -14.05 8.82 -27.31
C TRP A 62 -13.41 9.23 -28.64
N VAL A 63 -12.32 10.03 -28.61
CA VAL A 63 -11.76 10.63 -29.83
C VAL A 63 -10.37 10.06 -30.09
N HIS A 64 -10.13 9.67 -31.33
CA HIS A 64 -8.85 9.13 -31.80
C HIS A 64 -8.25 9.97 -32.91
N ASP A 65 -6.92 9.97 -33.01
CA ASP A 65 -6.20 10.41 -34.21
C ASP A 65 -6.44 9.45 -35.37
N VAL A 66 -6.62 9.96 -36.59
CA VAL A 66 -6.82 9.14 -37.80
C VAL A 66 -5.92 9.64 -38.92
N GLY A 67 -5.00 8.78 -39.34
CA GLY A 67 -4.11 9.09 -40.48
C GLY A 67 -3.04 10.15 -40.16
N VAL A 68 -2.56 10.81 -41.21
CA VAL A 68 -1.53 11.85 -41.14
C VAL A 68 -2.21 13.21 -41.00
N SER A 69 -1.85 13.98 -39.95
CA SER A 69 -2.44 15.28 -39.69
C SER A 69 -1.97 16.36 -40.66
N PHE A 70 -2.75 17.44 -40.86
CA PHE A 70 -2.32 18.60 -41.62
C PHE A 70 -1.07 19.26 -41.07
N ARG A 71 -0.78 19.11 -39.73
CA ARG A 71 0.43 19.64 -39.10
C ARG A 71 1.67 18.87 -39.56
N GLU A 72 1.61 17.56 -39.64
CA GLU A 72 2.71 16.72 -40.17
C GLU A 72 2.98 16.99 -41.62
N GLN A 73 1.91 17.28 -42.41
CA GLN A 73 2.07 17.68 -43.79
C GLN A 73 2.72 19.05 -43.94
N ALA A 74 2.37 20.03 -43.08
CA ALA A 74 2.93 21.38 -43.12
C ALA A 74 4.34 21.45 -42.53
N TYR A 75 4.65 20.62 -41.53
CA TYR A 75 5.96 20.56 -40.86
C TYR A 75 6.37 19.12 -40.58
N PRO A 76 7.14 18.49 -41.50
CA PRO A 76 7.50 17.05 -41.39
C PRO A 76 8.28 16.67 -40.13
N GLU A 77 8.88 17.65 -39.43
CA GLU A 77 9.58 17.41 -38.14
C GLU A 77 8.63 17.41 -36.94
N TYR A 78 7.35 17.73 -37.14
CA TYR A 78 6.32 17.68 -36.09
C TYR A 78 6.17 16.26 -35.57
N LYS A 79 6.23 16.11 -34.25
CA LYS A 79 6.21 14.80 -33.54
C LYS A 79 7.33 13.81 -33.94
N ALA A 80 8.31 14.21 -34.77
CA ALA A 80 9.39 13.32 -35.23
C ALA A 80 10.33 12.85 -34.11
N THR A 81 10.37 13.54 -32.97
CA THR A 81 11.17 13.20 -31.78
C THR A 81 10.49 12.22 -30.84
N ARG A 82 9.22 11.85 -31.08
CA ARG A 82 8.54 10.83 -30.27
C ARG A 82 9.25 9.49 -30.44
N GLU A 83 9.61 8.83 -29.34
CA GLU A 83 10.23 7.50 -29.37
C GLU A 83 9.31 6.53 -30.13
N LYS A 84 9.84 5.92 -31.19
CA LYS A 84 9.15 4.85 -31.91
C LYS A 84 9.19 3.60 -31.03
N LEU A 85 8.06 2.96 -30.87
CA LEU A 85 7.96 1.66 -30.22
C LEU A 85 8.76 0.64 -31.06
N ASP A 86 9.39 -0.34 -30.41
CA ASP A 86 9.93 -1.48 -31.13
C ASP A 86 8.76 -2.30 -31.77
N GLU A 87 9.09 -3.19 -32.68
CA GLU A 87 8.10 -3.94 -33.45
C GLU A 87 7.12 -4.72 -32.57
N GLN A 88 7.58 -5.31 -31.47
CA GLN A 88 6.75 -6.06 -30.54
C GLN A 88 5.82 -5.14 -29.73
N LEU A 89 6.35 -4.05 -29.21
CA LEU A 89 5.57 -3.06 -28.45
C LEU A 89 4.54 -2.36 -29.33
N GLN A 90 4.87 -2.16 -30.63
CA GLN A 90 3.95 -1.59 -31.60
C GLN A 90 2.77 -2.53 -31.84
N GLN A 91 3.03 -3.83 -32.03
CA GLN A 91 1.98 -4.85 -32.19
C GLN A 91 1.12 -4.95 -30.91
N ASP A 92 1.74 -4.93 -29.73
CA ASP A 92 1.03 -4.94 -28.45
C ASP A 92 0.13 -3.71 -28.30
N PHE A 93 0.59 -2.55 -28.73
CA PHE A 93 -0.17 -1.31 -28.69
C PHE A 93 -1.36 -1.34 -29.66
N GLU A 94 -1.15 -1.76 -30.91
CA GLU A 94 -2.21 -1.90 -31.92
C GLU A 94 -3.29 -2.88 -31.43
N ARG A 95 -2.87 -4.01 -30.89
CA ARG A 95 -3.79 -4.99 -30.30
C ARG A 95 -4.58 -4.43 -29.13
N ALA A 96 -3.93 -3.61 -28.28
CA ALA A 96 -4.60 -2.96 -27.16
C ALA A 96 -5.65 -1.95 -27.64
N VAL A 97 -5.39 -1.22 -28.72
CA VAL A 97 -6.38 -0.30 -29.33
C VAL A 97 -7.59 -1.08 -29.81
N GLU A 98 -7.41 -2.18 -30.57
CA GLU A 98 -8.53 -3.03 -31.01
C GLU A 98 -9.39 -3.51 -29.83
N ARG A 99 -8.76 -3.99 -28.74
CA ARG A 99 -9.48 -4.44 -27.55
C ARG A 99 -10.23 -3.31 -26.83
N ILE A 100 -9.66 -2.11 -26.83
CA ILE A 100 -10.33 -0.94 -26.25
C ILE A 100 -11.54 -0.56 -27.10
N GLU A 101 -11.46 -0.63 -28.42
CA GLU A 101 -12.60 -0.36 -29.30
C GLU A 101 -13.72 -1.38 -29.11
N GLU A 102 -13.41 -2.70 -28.97
CA GLU A 102 -14.40 -3.72 -28.63
C GLU A 102 -15.11 -3.42 -27.29
N ILE A 103 -14.36 -2.93 -26.30
CA ILE A 103 -14.89 -2.55 -24.98
C ILE A 103 -15.77 -1.30 -25.09
N LEU A 104 -15.33 -0.28 -25.83
CA LEU A 104 -16.09 0.95 -26.09
C LEU A 104 -17.42 0.66 -26.79
N ASP A 105 -17.42 -0.23 -27.78
CA ASP A 105 -18.63 -0.68 -28.47
C ASP A 105 -19.60 -1.34 -27.48
N ALA A 106 -19.11 -2.23 -26.62
CA ALA A 106 -19.93 -2.87 -25.59
C ALA A 106 -20.42 -1.89 -24.51
N PHE A 107 -19.71 -0.78 -24.26
CA PHE A 107 -20.19 0.35 -23.45
C PHE A 107 -21.14 1.27 -24.21
N SER A 108 -21.36 1.06 -25.50
CA SER A 108 -22.09 1.97 -26.40
C SER A 108 -21.48 3.38 -26.45
N VAL A 109 -20.16 3.48 -26.34
CA VAL A 109 -19.41 4.75 -26.42
C VAL A 109 -18.86 4.89 -27.85
N PRO A 110 -19.30 5.90 -28.62
CA PRO A 110 -18.83 6.09 -29.98
C PRO A 110 -17.38 6.56 -30.02
N VAL A 111 -16.58 5.92 -30.87
CA VAL A 111 -15.25 6.37 -31.28
C VAL A 111 -15.40 7.35 -32.42
N ILE A 112 -14.71 8.49 -32.33
CA ILE A 112 -14.76 9.59 -33.31
C ILE A 112 -13.34 9.90 -33.75
N GLY A 113 -13.13 9.99 -35.04
CA GLY A 113 -11.89 10.42 -35.66
C GLY A 113 -12.14 10.98 -37.05
N ILE A 114 -11.33 11.92 -37.49
CA ILE A 114 -11.46 12.58 -38.81
C ILE A 114 -10.07 12.55 -39.48
N GLU A 115 -10.00 11.96 -40.67
CA GLU A 115 -8.74 11.91 -41.42
C GLU A 115 -8.21 13.30 -41.72
N GLY A 116 -6.92 13.53 -41.48
CA GLY A 116 -6.26 14.81 -41.68
C GLY A 116 -6.31 15.77 -40.50
N PHE A 117 -7.07 15.45 -39.44
CA PHE A 117 -7.18 16.21 -38.20
C PHE A 117 -6.74 15.37 -37.00
N GLU A 118 -6.12 16.01 -36.04
CA GLU A 118 -5.78 15.36 -34.77
C GLU A 118 -7.00 15.29 -33.84
N ALA A 119 -6.97 14.37 -32.85
CA ALA A 119 -8.00 14.26 -31.82
C ALA A 119 -8.31 15.59 -31.16
N ASP A 120 -7.28 16.41 -30.92
CA ASP A 120 -7.39 17.72 -30.31
C ASP A 120 -8.29 18.68 -31.09
N ASP A 121 -8.19 18.67 -32.42
CA ASP A 121 -9.01 19.51 -33.32
C ASP A 121 -10.47 19.03 -33.33
N VAL A 122 -10.68 17.72 -33.35
CA VAL A 122 -12.02 17.12 -33.26
C VAL A 122 -12.66 17.42 -31.91
N ILE A 123 -11.92 17.26 -30.79
CA ILE A 123 -12.38 17.61 -29.45
C ILE A 123 -12.68 19.11 -29.35
N GLY A 124 -11.78 19.97 -29.87
CA GLY A 124 -11.96 21.43 -29.89
C GLY A 124 -13.22 21.85 -30.62
N THR A 125 -13.49 21.22 -31.78
CA THR A 125 -14.68 21.50 -32.59
C THR A 125 -15.97 21.06 -31.87
N LEU A 126 -16.01 19.82 -31.34
CA LEU A 126 -17.18 19.29 -30.64
C LEU A 126 -17.45 20.02 -29.32
N ALA A 127 -16.40 20.34 -28.55
CA ALA A 127 -16.52 21.07 -27.29
C ALA A 127 -17.07 22.48 -27.52
N THR A 128 -16.60 23.17 -28.56
CA THR A 128 -17.10 24.50 -28.95
C THR A 128 -18.57 24.41 -29.35
N ALA A 129 -18.93 23.46 -30.23
CA ALA A 129 -20.31 23.28 -30.66
C ALA A 129 -21.27 22.91 -29.52
N ALA A 130 -20.78 22.13 -28.52
CA ALA A 130 -21.54 21.78 -27.32
C ALA A 130 -21.77 23.02 -26.43
N ALA A 131 -20.76 23.84 -26.23
CA ALA A 131 -20.85 25.08 -25.46
C ALA A 131 -21.84 26.09 -26.09
N GLU A 132 -21.84 26.21 -27.41
CA GLU A 132 -22.78 27.03 -28.18
C GLU A 132 -24.23 26.53 -28.03
N ARG A 133 -24.45 25.24 -27.89
CA ARG A 133 -25.77 24.63 -27.63
C ARG A 133 -26.18 24.67 -26.15
N GLY A 134 -25.36 25.29 -25.29
CA GLY A 134 -25.67 25.48 -23.88
C GLY A 134 -25.28 24.32 -22.94
N LEU A 135 -24.61 23.25 -23.44
CA LEU A 135 -24.08 22.17 -22.63
C LEU A 135 -22.76 22.58 -21.95
N GLN A 136 -22.40 21.89 -20.88
CA GLN A 136 -21.05 21.94 -20.33
C GLN A 136 -20.20 20.86 -21.03
N ALA A 137 -19.20 21.26 -21.79
CA ALA A 137 -18.22 20.35 -22.37
C ALA A 137 -17.08 20.09 -21.36
N VAL A 138 -16.80 18.83 -21.11
CA VAL A 138 -15.71 18.36 -20.25
C VAL A 138 -14.70 17.62 -21.12
N ILE A 139 -13.55 18.24 -21.35
CA ILE A 139 -12.45 17.61 -22.07
C ILE A 139 -11.67 16.75 -21.10
N VAL A 140 -11.47 15.47 -21.40
CA VAL A 140 -10.74 14.55 -20.55
C VAL A 140 -9.38 14.28 -21.16
N SER A 141 -8.37 15.02 -20.74
CA SER A 141 -6.98 14.90 -21.19
C SER A 141 -6.01 15.43 -20.14
N GLY A 142 -4.77 14.99 -20.17
CA GLY A 142 -3.65 15.57 -19.41
C GLY A 142 -2.85 16.60 -20.18
N ASP A 143 -3.22 16.85 -21.45
CA ASP A 143 -2.49 17.73 -22.34
C ASP A 143 -2.74 19.21 -21.99
N LYS A 144 -1.63 19.97 -21.96
CA LYS A 144 -1.63 21.41 -21.67
C LYS A 144 -2.21 22.23 -22.82
N ASP A 145 -2.23 21.72 -24.03
CA ASP A 145 -2.68 22.42 -25.21
C ASP A 145 -4.18 22.73 -25.15
N PHE A 146 -4.95 21.85 -24.48
CA PHE A 146 -6.37 22.08 -24.23
C PHE A 146 -6.69 23.30 -23.34
N TYR A 147 -5.71 23.85 -22.63
CA TYR A 147 -5.94 25.06 -21.81
C TYR A 147 -6.41 26.25 -22.64
N GLN A 148 -6.05 26.30 -23.96
CA GLN A 148 -6.53 27.32 -24.89
C GLN A 148 -8.04 27.28 -25.16
N LEU A 149 -8.72 26.16 -24.81
CA LEU A 149 -10.16 25.96 -25.03
C LEU A 149 -11.00 26.29 -23.81
N ILE A 150 -10.38 26.44 -22.61
CA ILE A 150 -11.09 26.65 -21.35
C ILE A 150 -11.90 27.93 -21.41
N GLY A 151 -13.17 27.82 -21.04
CA GLY A 151 -14.12 28.92 -21.09
C GLY A 151 -15.31 28.71 -20.15
N PRO A 152 -16.32 29.56 -20.20
CA PRO A 152 -17.47 29.49 -19.26
C PRO A 152 -18.22 28.15 -19.28
N ARG A 153 -18.15 27.41 -20.39
CA ARG A 153 -18.84 26.12 -20.60
C ARG A 153 -17.91 25.02 -21.10
N ILE A 154 -16.61 25.27 -21.17
CA ILE A 154 -15.59 24.26 -21.52
C ILE A 154 -14.63 24.18 -20.35
N VAL A 155 -14.52 22.99 -19.76
CA VAL A 155 -13.61 22.67 -18.65
C VAL A 155 -12.78 21.46 -18.99
N LEU A 156 -11.63 21.32 -18.36
CA LEU A 156 -10.73 20.18 -18.54
C LEU A 156 -10.75 19.31 -17.28
N LEU A 157 -10.87 18.02 -17.48
CA LEU A 157 -10.67 17.00 -16.45
C LEU A 157 -9.35 16.27 -16.74
N ASN A 158 -8.31 16.56 -15.96
CA ASN A 158 -7.10 15.76 -15.99
C ASN A 158 -7.34 14.47 -15.17
N PRO A 159 -7.34 13.28 -15.81
CA PRO A 159 -7.83 12.06 -15.19
C PRO A 159 -6.92 11.45 -14.12
N GLY A 160 -6.08 12.21 -13.46
CA GLY A 160 -5.25 11.73 -12.34
C GLY A 160 -4.42 10.48 -12.69
N ARG A 161 -3.62 9.97 -11.78
CA ARG A 161 -2.75 8.80 -11.98
C ARG A 161 -2.96 7.81 -10.84
N GLY A 162 -3.35 6.57 -11.14
CA GLY A 162 -3.46 5.49 -10.15
C GLY A 162 -2.11 4.84 -9.83
N GLY A 163 -2.01 4.16 -8.67
CA GLY A 163 -0.83 3.42 -8.22
C GLY A 163 -0.17 4.02 -6.99
N PRO A 164 1.00 3.52 -6.54
CA PRO A 164 1.68 4.00 -5.32
C PRO A 164 2.07 5.48 -5.32
N ALA A 165 2.11 6.12 -6.51
CA ALA A 165 2.28 7.56 -6.70
C ALA A 165 0.99 8.15 -7.30
N ALA A 166 -0.14 7.89 -6.65
CA ALA A 166 -1.44 8.33 -7.12
C ALA A 166 -1.48 9.87 -7.24
N VAL A 167 -1.91 10.35 -8.39
CA VAL A 167 -2.27 11.74 -8.61
C VAL A 167 -3.77 11.76 -8.82
N GLU A 168 -4.48 12.51 -8.00
CA GLU A 168 -5.94 12.67 -8.12
C GLU A 168 -6.32 13.35 -9.43
N GLU A 169 -7.55 13.12 -9.88
CA GLU A 169 -8.10 13.87 -11.00
C GLU A 169 -8.21 15.35 -10.65
N GLN A 170 -7.86 16.22 -11.58
CA GLN A 170 -7.89 17.66 -11.39
C GLN A 170 -8.83 18.31 -12.39
N TRP A 171 -9.74 19.12 -11.88
CA TRP A 171 -10.59 19.97 -12.69
C TRP A 171 -9.89 21.30 -12.96
N VAL A 172 -9.87 21.70 -14.24
CA VAL A 172 -9.33 22.98 -14.67
C VAL A 172 -10.44 23.77 -15.34
N ASP A 173 -10.73 24.92 -14.79
CA ASP A 173 -11.71 25.88 -15.28
C ASP A 173 -11.07 27.28 -15.39
N GLN A 174 -11.86 28.30 -15.70
CA GLN A 174 -11.37 29.67 -15.83
C GLN A 174 -10.74 30.23 -14.54
N ALA A 175 -11.12 29.72 -13.37
CA ALA A 175 -10.62 30.23 -12.09
C ALA A 175 -9.18 29.78 -11.82
N ASN A 176 -8.78 28.59 -12.27
CA ASN A 176 -7.48 28.01 -11.99
C ASN A 176 -6.61 27.70 -13.23
N ALA A 177 -7.14 27.92 -14.44
CA ALA A 177 -6.42 27.63 -15.68
C ALA A 177 -5.05 28.32 -15.78
N SER A 178 -4.91 29.51 -15.23
CA SER A 178 -3.68 30.28 -15.28
C SER A 178 -2.59 29.78 -14.34
N GLU A 179 -2.90 28.92 -13.37
CA GLU A 179 -1.93 28.48 -12.34
C GLU A 179 -0.79 27.63 -12.91
N ARG A 180 -1.08 26.84 -13.95
CA ARG A 180 -0.09 25.92 -14.52
C ARG A 180 0.88 26.56 -15.50
N LEU A 181 0.37 27.41 -16.40
CA LEU A 181 1.17 28.02 -17.48
C LEU A 181 1.52 29.49 -17.20
N GLY A 182 0.96 30.10 -16.17
CA GLY A 182 1.19 31.50 -15.82
C GLY A 182 0.50 32.49 -16.75
N VAL A 183 -0.35 32.03 -17.69
CA VAL A 183 -1.10 32.84 -18.64
C VAL A 183 -2.57 32.39 -18.65
N PRO A 184 -3.51 33.34 -18.92
CA PRO A 184 -4.90 32.97 -19.06
C PRO A 184 -5.17 32.21 -20.36
N PRO A 185 -6.27 31.45 -20.49
CA PRO A 185 -6.60 30.61 -21.63
C PRO A 185 -6.41 31.29 -23.00
N GLU A 186 -6.77 32.55 -23.13
CA GLU A 186 -6.67 33.35 -24.37
C GLU A 186 -5.23 33.63 -24.82
N ARG A 187 -4.24 33.41 -23.93
CA ARG A 187 -2.82 33.62 -24.19
C ARG A 187 -1.99 32.33 -24.30
N VAL A 188 -2.61 31.21 -24.12
CA VAL A 188 -1.92 29.89 -24.13
C VAL A 188 -1.27 29.65 -25.49
N VAL A 189 -1.96 29.95 -26.59
CA VAL A 189 -1.41 29.80 -27.96
C VAL A 189 -0.18 30.66 -28.16
N ASP A 190 -0.24 31.96 -27.77
CA ASP A 190 0.87 32.89 -27.89
C ASP A 190 2.07 32.47 -27.01
N TYR A 191 1.78 31.98 -25.81
CA TYR A 191 2.79 31.45 -24.91
C TYR A 191 3.52 30.24 -25.51
N LEU A 192 2.79 29.24 -25.99
CA LEU A 192 3.36 28.05 -26.62
C LEU A 192 4.07 28.38 -27.93
N ALA A 193 3.60 29.35 -28.71
CA ALA A 193 4.29 29.83 -29.90
C ALA A 193 5.67 30.45 -29.61
N LEU A 194 5.83 31.09 -28.46
CA LEU A 194 7.11 31.65 -28.02
C LEU A 194 8.04 30.59 -27.42
N VAL A 195 7.53 29.73 -26.52
CA VAL A 195 8.34 28.75 -25.79
C VAL A 195 8.61 27.50 -26.62
N GLY A 196 7.70 27.12 -27.49
CA GLY A 196 7.69 25.86 -28.21
C GLY A 196 7.15 24.69 -27.35
N ASP A 197 7.11 23.52 -27.93
CA ASP A 197 6.81 22.26 -27.27
C ASP A 197 7.78 21.16 -27.67
N SER A 198 8.58 20.69 -26.70
CA SER A 198 9.52 19.60 -26.94
C SER A 198 8.83 18.25 -27.11
N SER A 199 7.61 18.06 -26.60
CA SER A 199 6.85 16.81 -26.74
C SER A 199 6.41 16.58 -28.18
N ASP A 200 6.00 17.66 -28.86
CA ASP A 200 5.51 17.65 -30.22
C ASP A 200 6.51 18.23 -31.22
N ASN A 201 7.72 18.48 -30.77
CA ASN A 201 8.77 19.07 -31.57
C ASN A 201 8.39 20.41 -32.20
N VAL A 202 7.62 21.22 -31.46
CA VAL A 202 7.30 22.60 -31.89
C VAL A 202 8.46 23.51 -31.53
N PRO A 203 9.06 24.22 -32.49
CA PRO A 203 10.37 24.86 -32.32
C PRO A 203 10.38 26.06 -31.36
N GLY A 204 9.29 26.81 -31.27
CA GLY A 204 9.24 28.06 -30.52
C GLY A 204 10.23 29.10 -31.07
N VAL A 205 10.55 30.13 -30.26
CA VAL A 205 11.57 31.12 -30.54
C VAL A 205 12.85 30.75 -29.82
N LYS A 206 13.86 30.31 -30.53
CA LYS A 206 15.12 29.85 -29.97
C LYS A 206 15.76 30.95 -29.09
N GLY A 207 15.87 30.68 -27.80
CA GLY A 207 16.45 31.60 -26.80
C GLY A 207 15.41 32.36 -25.98
N ILE A 208 14.10 32.10 -26.19
CA ILE A 208 13.01 32.56 -25.34
C ILE A 208 12.52 31.34 -24.55
N GLY A 209 12.70 31.37 -23.23
CA GLY A 209 12.13 30.38 -22.32
C GLY A 209 10.90 30.92 -21.60
N GLU A 210 10.29 30.06 -20.77
CA GLU A 210 9.04 30.34 -20.04
C GLU A 210 8.99 31.71 -19.38
N LYS A 211 10.01 32.05 -18.57
CA LYS A 211 10.07 33.35 -17.86
C LYS A 211 10.04 34.54 -18.81
N THR A 212 10.82 34.48 -19.90
CA THR A 212 10.89 35.55 -20.88
C THR A 212 9.58 35.66 -21.68
N ALA A 213 8.95 34.55 -22.02
CA ALA A 213 7.66 34.53 -22.68
C ALA A 213 6.57 35.17 -21.81
N LEU A 214 6.52 34.87 -20.51
CA LEU A 214 5.59 35.50 -19.56
C LEU A 214 5.82 37.01 -19.43
N GLU A 215 7.07 37.47 -19.36
CA GLU A 215 7.44 38.88 -19.30
C GLU A 215 7.01 39.61 -20.59
N LEU A 216 7.23 39.00 -21.76
CA LEU A 216 6.85 39.55 -23.05
C LEU A 216 5.32 39.67 -23.20
N LEU A 217 4.59 38.61 -22.89
CA LEU A 217 3.11 38.59 -22.93
C LEU A 217 2.51 39.59 -21.94
N GLY A 218 3.06 39.67 -20.73
CA GLY A 218 2.65 40.62 -19.72
C GLY A 218 2.87 42.09 -20.16
N THR A 219 3.92 42.34 -20.95
CA THR A 219 4.29 43.71 -21.41
C THR A 219 3.58 44.13 -22.71
N TYR A 220 3.50 43.22 -23.68
CA TYR A 220 3.05 43.50 -25.04
C TYR A 220 1.68 42.89 -25.38
N GLY A 221 1.19 41.97 -24.61
CA GLY A 221 -0.15 41.39 -24.69
C GLY A 221 -0.26 40.14 -25.57
N ASP A 222 0.09 40.19 -26.85
CA ASP A 222 -0.03 39.06 -27.79
C ASP A 222 1.19 38.89 -28.69
N LEU A 223 1.28 37.77 -29.39
CA LEU A 223 2.42 37.40 -30.23
C LEU A 223 2.62 38.42 -31.38
N ASP A 224 1.54 38.85 -32.05
CA ASP A 224 1.66 39.76 -33.20
C ASP A 224 2.19 41.14 -32.75
N THR A 225 1.73 41.63 -31.60
CA THR A 225 2.25 42.83 -30.99
C THR A 225 3.73 42.66 -30.57
N ILE A 226 4.07 41.53 -29.96
CA ILE A 226 5.46 41.22 -29.58
C ILE A 226 6.37 41.21 -30.81
N LEU A 227 5.97 40.55 -31.89
CA LEU A 227 6.75 40.45 -33.12
C LEU A 227 6.88 41.81 -33.82
N THR A 228 5.80 42.61 -33.87
CA THR A 228 5.81 43.95 -34.48
C THR A 228 6.71 44.90 -33.69
N ARG A 229 6.67 44.80 -32.33
CA ARG A 229 7.48 45.63 -31.45
C ARG A 229 8.77 44.98 -30.98
N ALA A 230 9.21 43.93 -31.65
CA ALA A 230 10.45 43.21 -31.34
C ALA A 230 11.68 44.16 -31.24
N PRO A 231 11.85 45.23 -32.09
CA PRO A 231 12.94 46.18 -31.94
C PRO A 231 12.97 46.92 -30.59
N GLU A 232 11.80 47.09 -29.92
CA GLU A 232 11.65 47.82 -28.69
C GLU A 232 11.88 46.97 -27.45
N VAL A 233 12.04 45.64 -27.60
CA VAL A 233 12.24 44.71 -26.47
C VAL A 233 13.55 45.05 -25.75
N ALA A 234 13.45 45.32 -24.42
CA ALA A 234 14.59 45.77 -23.62
C ALA A 234 15.75 44.76 -23.54
N GLY A 235 15.43 43.47 -23.46
CA GLY A 235 16.42 42.38 -23.41
C GLY A 235 17.09 42.15 -24.75
N LYS A 236 18.42 42.48 -24.87
CA LYS A 236 19.17 42.31 -26.13
C LYS A 236 18.99 40.90 -26.74
N ARG A 237 19.13 39.84 -25.95
CA ARG A 237 19.01 38.46 -26.40
C ARG A 237 17.62 38.13 -26.91
N ALA A 238 16.58 38.52 -26.18
CA ALA A 238 15.19 38.29 -26.56
C ALA A 238 14.83 39.07 -27.83
N ARG A 239 15.28 40.33 -27.91
CA ARG A 239 15.07 41.19 -29.11
C ARG A 239 15.70 40.57 -30.35
N GLU A 240 16.98 40.13 -30.29
CA GLU A 240 17.68 39.50 -31.40
C GLU A 240 16.98 38.18 -31.81
N ALA A 241 16.56 37.36 -30.82
CA ALA A 241 15.83 36.11 -31.03
C ALA A 241 14.49 36.34 -31.78
N LEU A 242 13.70 37.32 -31.34
CA LEU A 242 12.41 37.65 -31.97
C LEU A 242 12.59 38.16 -33.40
N LEU A 243 13.57 39.02 -33.65
CA LEU A 243 13.86 39.53 -34.99
C LEU A 243 14.37 38.46 -35.93
N GLN A 244 15.15 37.51 -35.43
CA GLN A 244 15.75 36.44 -36.24
C GLN A 244 14.77 35.28 -36.51
N HIS A 245 13.84 35.01 -35.58
CA HIS A 245 12.98 33.81 -35.60
C HIS A 245 11.49 34.12 -35.67
N SER A 246 11.09 35.30 -36.22
CA SER A 246 9.68 35.71 -36.29
C SER A 246 8.80 34.70 -37.05
N GLU A 247 9.31 34.19 -38.18
CA GLU A 247 8.59 33.19 -38.97
C GLU A 247 8.42 31.86 -38.25
N LEU A 248 9.43 31.50 -37.44
CA LEU A 248 9.36 30.29 -36.61
C LEU A 248 8.32 30.43 -35.50
N ALA A 249 8.18 31.63 -34.93
CA ALA A 249 7.14 31.91 -33.96
C ALA A 249 5.73 31.79 -34.59
N ARG A 250 5.53 32.30 -35.83
CA ARG A 250 4.27 32.13 -36.56
C ARG A 250 3.95 30.67 -36.88
N LEU A 251 4.95 29.93 -37.38
CA LEU A 251 4.80 28.50 -37.63
C LEU A 251 4.46 27.78 -36.32
N SER A 252 5.15 28.05 -35.24
CA SER A 252 4.87 27.45 -33.92
C SER A 252 3.44 27.75 -33.47
N ARG A 253 2.95 28.99 -33.65
CA ARG A 253 1.56 29.35 -33.37
C ARG A 253 0.57 28.48 -34.19
N ASP A 254 0.82 28.31 -35.47
CA ASP A 254 -0.06 27.53 -36.33
C ASP A 254 -0.08 26.05 -35.92
N LEU A 255 1.07 25.51 -35.47
CA LEU A 255 1.21 24.13 -35.01
C LEU A 255 0.51 23.88 -33.66
N VAL A 256 0.56 24.82 -32.70
CA VAL A 256 -0.06 24.64 -31.35
C VAL A 256 -1.51 25.06 -31.30
N THR A 257 -2.04 25.69 -32.35
CA THR A 257 -3.44 26.12 -32.38
C THR A 257 -4.37 24.96 -32.64
N ILE A 258 -5.26 24.67 -31.70
CA ILE A 258 -6.32 23.68 -31.85
C ILE A 258 -7.41 24.26 -32.76
N ARG A 259 -7.69 23.54 -33.86
CA ARG A 259 -8.76 23.91 -34.82
C ARG A 259 -10.12 23.66 -34.17
N ARG A 260 -11.11 24.51 -34.52
CA ARG A 260 -12.50 24.42 -34.05
C ARG A 260 -13.50 24.28 -35.21
N ASP A 261 -12.98 23.99 -36.39
CA ASP A 261 -13.69 23.90 -37.66
C ASP A 261 -13.42 22.57 -38.39
N ALA A 262 -13.02 21.52 -37.65
CA ALA A 262 -12.91 20.19 -38.22
C ALA A 262 -14.25 19.73 -38.81
N PRO A 263 -14.26 18.94 -39.93
CA PRO A 263 -15.50 18.56 -40.60
C PRO A 263 -16.26 17.47 -39.81
N VAL A 264 -16.61 17.76 -38.57
CA VAL A 264 -17.36 16.90 -37.66
C VAL A 264 -18.58 17.65 -37.10
N SER A 265 -19.73 16.98 -37.05
CA SER A 265 -20.94 17.56 -36.48
C SER A 265 -21.24 16.97 -35.10
N LEU A 266 -21.72 17.82 -34.17
CA LEU A 266 -22.15 17.39 -32.85
C LEU A 266 -23.50 16.66 -32.94
N ASP A 267 -23.47 15.35 -32.87
CA ASP A 267 -24.63 14.45 -32.85
C ASP A 267 -24.88 13.96 -31.41
N LEU A 268 -25.76 14.64 -30.70
CA LEU A 268 -26.07 14.32 -29.31
C LEU A 268 -26.79 12.97 -29.14
N ASP A 269 -27.54 12.54 -30.13
CA ASP A 269 -28.22 11.24 -30.05
C ASP A 269 -27.22 10.08 -30.15
N ARG A 270 -26.18 10.23 -30.95
CA ARG A 270 -25.06 9.28 -31.04
C ARG A 270 -24.22 9.29 -29.77
N LEU A 271 -23.99 10.46 -29.17
CA LEU A 271 -23.14 10.64 -27.98
C LEU A 271 -23.89 10.34 -26.67
N ARG A 272 -25.20 10.17 -26.71
CA ARG A 272 -25.99 9.88 -25.50
C ARG A 272 -25.55 8.58 -24.87
N VAL A 273 -25.20 8.62 -23.58
CA VAL A 273 -24.86 7.43 -22.81
C VAL A 273 -26.06 6.48 -22.75
N ARG A 274 -25.83 5.25 -23.15
CA ARG A 274 -26.82 4.17 -23.16
C ARG A 274 -26.41 3.08 -22.17
N PRO A 275 -27.35 2.23 -21.72
CA PRO A 275 -27.00 1.05 -20.93
C PRO A 275 -25.98 0.18 -21.67
N PRO A 276 -24.86 -0.20 -21.02
CA PRO A 276 -23.86 -1.04 -21.64
C PRO A 276 -24.36 -2.48 -21.86
N ASP A 277 -23.80 -3.16 -22.84
CA ASP A 277 -24.00 -4.61 -23.04
C ASP A 277 -23.23 -5.40 -22.00
N ILE A 278 -23.84 -5.62 -20.83
CA ILE A 278 -23.24 -6.32 -19.69
C ILE A 278 -22.81 -7.76 -20.05
N PRO A 279 -23.63 -8.58 -20.76
CA PRO A 279 -23.18 -9.88 -21.23
C PRO A 279 -21.89 -9.82 -22.05
N ARG A 280 -21.82 -8.94 -23.04
CA ARG A 280 -20.64 -8.77 -23.89
C ARG A 280 -19.42 -8.26 -23.10
N LEU A 281 -19.60 -7.30 -22.20
CA LEU A 281 -18.51 -6.82 -21.32
C LEU A 281 -18.00 -7.95 -20.42
N ARG A 282 -18.88 -8.80 -19.91
CA ARG A 282 -18.49 -9.94 -19.08
C ARG A 282 -17.67 -10.98 -19.87
N GLU A 283 -18.04 -11.23 -21.13
CA GLU A 283 -17.25 -12.07 -22.04
C GLU A 283 -15.86 -11.46 -22.28
N LEU A 284 -15.79 -10.19 -22.67
CA LEU A 284 -14.52 -9.48 -22.91
C LEU A 284 -13.65 -9.42 -21.67
N PHE A 285 -14.21 -9.12 -20.49
CA PHE A 285 -13.46 -9.08 -19.23
C PHE A 285 -12.97 -10.47 -18.80
N THR A 286 -13.71 -11.54 -19.17
CA THR A 286 -13.28 -12.90 -18.94
C THR A 286 -12.16 -13.29 -19.89
N GLU A 287 -12.27 -12.94 -21.16
CA GLU A 287 -11.25 -13.19 -22.18
C GLU A 287 -9.95 -12.45 -21.90
N LEU A 288 -10.05 -11.17 -21.49
CA LEU A 288 -8.92 -10.31 -21.16
C LEU A 288 -8.41 -10.50 -19.72
N GLU A 289 -9.03 -11.40 -18.97
CA GLU A 289 -8.69 -11.74 -17.58
C GLU A 289 -8.81 -10.55 -16.60
N PHE A 290 -9.74 -9.64 -16.85
CA PHE A 290 -10.04 -8.48 -15.97
C PHE A 290 -10.88 -8.86 -14.77
N ARG A 291 -10.45 -9.88 -14.02
CA ARG A 291 -11.20 -10.47 -12.90
C ARG A 291 -11.62 -9.46 -11.85
N SER A 292 -10.79 -8.46 -11.57
CA SER A 292 -11.09 -7.38 -10.61
C SER A 292 -12.14 -6.38 -11.10
N LEU A 293 -12.42 -6.35 -12.42
CA LEU A 293 -13.41 -5.44 -12.98
C LEU A 293 -14.77 -6.11 -13.21
N ILE A 294 -14.84 -7.45 -13.25
CA ILE A 294 -16.11 -8.19 -13.45
C ILE A 294 -17.16 -7.83 -12.38
N PRO A 295 -16.84 -7.76 -11.06
CA PRO A 295 -17.83 -7.36 -10.04
C PRO A 295 -18.34 -5.93 -10.21
N LYS A 296 -17.57 -5.05 -10.88
CA LYS A 296 -18.01 -3.67 -11.13
C LYS A 296 -19.10 -3.59 -12.21
N LEU A 297 -19.21 -4.59 -13.11
CA LEU A 297 -20.27 -4.63 -14.11
C LEU A 297 -21.67 -4.75 -13.48
N ASP A 298 -21.79 -5.45 -12.38
CA ASP A 298 -23.07 -5.63 -11.69
C ASP A 298 -23.64 -4.30 -11.13
N ARG A 299 -22.76 -3.33 -10.89
CA ARG A 299 -23.13 -1.96 -10.47
C ARG A 299 -23.65 -1.10 -11.63
N LEU A 300 -23.30 -1.44 -12.88
CA LEU A 300 -23.76 -0.72 -14.07
C LEU A 300 -25.19 -1.11 -14.49
N VAL A 301 -25.72 -2.24 -14.03
CA VAL A 301 -27.08 -2.76 -14.38
C VAL A 301 -28.21 -1.79 -13.98
N GLY A 302 -27.95 -0.82 -13.10
CA GLY A 302 -28.95 0.18 -12.67
C GLY A 302 -28.94 1.51 -13.44
N LEU A 303 -28.06 1.69 -14.41
CA LEU A 303 -27.90 2.94 -15.16
C LEU A 303 -28.76 2.91 -16.45
N GLY A 304 -29.98 3.43 -16.42
CA GLY A 304 -30.72 3.79 -17.64
C GLY A 304 -32.03 3.05 -17.98
N ALA A 305 -32.63 2.28 -17.07
CA ALA A 305 -33.94 1.66 -17.32
C ALA A 305 -35.09 2.36 -16.60
N PRO A 306 -36.27 2.57 -17.26
CA PRO A 306 -37.50 2.90 -16.53
C PRO A 306 -37.95 1.70 -15.70
N PRO A 307 -38.73 1.88 -14.61
CA PRO A 307 -39.05 0.80 -13.68
C PRO A 307 -39.97 -0.23 -14.35
N LEU A 308 -39.48 -1.45 -14.53
CA LEU A 308 -40.27 -2.61 -14.92
C LEU A 308 -40.67 -3.43 -13.69
N ALA A 309 -41.89 -3.95 -13.73
CA ALA A 309 -42.62 -4.62 -12.67
C ALA A 309 -41.92 -5.89 -12.13
N ALA A 310 -42.12 -6.12 -10.84
CA ALA A 310 -41.52 -7.14 -9.99
C ALA A 310 -41.67 -8.60 -10.47
N GLY A 311 -40.54 -9.31 -10.58
CA GLY A 311 -40.40 -10.75 -10.46
C GLY A 311 -39.69 -11.11 -9.13
N PRO A 312 -39.71 -12.37 -8.64
CA PRO A 312 -39.43 -12.70 -7.25
C PRO A 312 -37.96 -12.37 -6.86
N ALA A 313 -37.82 -11.78 -5.69
CA ALA A 313 -36.65 -11.12 -5.17
C ALA A 313 -35.39 -12.01 -4.97
N PRO A 314 -34.20 -11.54 -5.39
CA PRO A 314 -32.95 -11.88 -4.70
C PRO A 314 -32.93 -11.14 -3.35
N VAL A 315 -32.27 -11.72 -2.38
CA VAL A 315 -32.11 -11.19 -1.03
C VAL A 315 -31.77 -9.70 -1.10
N ALA A 316 -32.58 -8.89 -0.45
CA ALA A 316 -32.54 -7.43 -0.48
C ALA A 316 -31.16 -6.90 -0.06
N PRO A 317 -30.61 -5.89 -0.78
CA PRO A 317 -29.58 -5.03 -0.18
C PRO A 317 -30.20 -4.40 1.06
N LEU A 318 -29.45 -4.39 2.16
CA LEU A 318 -29.85 -3.63 3.34
C LEU A 318 -30.30 -2.25 2.88
N ALA A 319 -31.51 -1.88 3.31
CA ALA A 319 -32.19 -0.64 2.94
C ALA A 319 -31.19 0.54 2.97
N ALA A 320 -31.24 1.37 1.93
CA ALA A 320 -30.51 2.64 1.93
C ALA A 320 -30.75 3.32 3.28
N ALA A 321 -29.67 3.54 4.01
CA ALA A 321 -29.75 4.15 5.33
C ALA A 321 -30.52 5.48 5.22
N PRO A 322 -31.40 5.81 6.15
CA PRO A 322 -31.97 7.13 6.23
C PRO A 322 -30.85 8.17 6.26
N PRO A 323 -31.05 9.37 5.70
CA PRO A 323 -30.05 10.42 5.73
C PRO A 323 -29.50 10.52 7.16
N ALA A 324 -28.19 10.44 7.32
CA ALA A 324 -27.54 10.45 8.62
C ALA A 324 -28.10 11.62 9.46
N ALA A 325 -28.58 11.32 10.65
CA ALA A 325 -28.97 12.38 11.58
C ALA A 325 -27.74 13.26 11.81
N PRO A 326 -27.90 14.58 12.00
CA PRO A 326 -26.76 15.46 12.23
C PRO A 326 -25.98 14.94 13.45
N ALA A 327 -24.66 14.75 13.29
CA ALA A 327 -23.78 14.34 14.36
C ALA A 327 -23.98 15.23 15.59
N ALA A 328 -24.28 14.66 16.74
CA ALA A 328 -24.55 15.42 17.96
C ALA A 328 -23.21 15.78 18.62
N VAL A 329 -22.93 17.08 18.75
CA VAL A 329 -21.77 17.55 19.51
C VAL A 329 -22.12 17.62 20.98
N LEU A 330 -21.35 16.94 21.85
CA LEU A 330 -21.44 17.00 23.28
C LEU A 330 -20.32 17.86 23.87
N SER A 331 -20.55 19.15 24.02
CA SER A 331 -19.59 20.11 24.59
C SER A 331 -19.94 20.59 26.00
N GLU A 332 -21.01 20.06 26.57
CA GLU A 332 -21.50 20.45 27.91
C GLU A 332 -21.51 19.24 28.87
N VAL A 333 -20.79 19.34 29.97
CA VAL A 333 -20.70 18.30 31.01
C VAL A 333 -22.07 17.94 31.59
N ALA A 334 -23.00 18.92 31.67
CA ALA A 334 -24.34 18.69 32.22
C ALA A 334 -25.14 17.63 31.43
N ARG A 335 -24.88 17.45 30.12
CA ARG A 335 -25.56 16.48 29.28
C ARG A 335 -24.89 15.09 29.28
N LEU A 336 -23.71 14.99 29.85
CA LEU A 336 -22.90 13.75 29.79
C LEU A 336 -23.62 12.55 30.42
N ALA A 337 -24.31 12.75 31.54
CA ALA A 337 -25.04 11.65 32.22
C ALA A 337 -26.14 11.05 31.36
N GLU A 338 -26.87 11.86 30.60
CA GLU A 338 -27.91 11.43 29.67
C GLU A 338 -27.32 10.57 28.54
N VAL A 339 -26.24 11.07 27.90
CA VAL A 339 -25.57 10.36 26.82
C VAL A 339 -24.96 9.03 27.30
N ILE A 340 -24.31 9.02 28.48
CA ILE A 340 -23.77 7.78 29.07
C ILE A 340 -24.87 6.76 29.32
N ALA A 341 -26.02 7.19 29.87
CA ALA A 341 -27.16 6.30 30.14
C ALA A 341 -27.74 5.70 28.86
N GLU A 342 -27.71 6.44 27.76
CA GLU A 342 -28.11 5.94 26.43
C GLU A 342 -27.10 4.93 25.88
N ILE A 343 -25.82 5.27 25.87
CA ILE A 343 -24.73 4.42 25.36
C ILE A 343 -24.65 3.10 26.13
N ARG A 344 -24.81 3.11 27.45
CA ARG A 344 -24.81 1.86 28.27
C ARG A 344 -25.91 0.85 27.88
N ARG A 345 -26.94 1.28 27.18
CA ARG A 345 -28.03 0.38 26.72
C ARG A 345 -27.67 -0.28 25.38
N ALA A 346 -26.66 0.23 24.67
CA ALA A 346 -26.25 -0.35 23.40
C ALA A 346 -25.60 -1.72 23.63
N PRO A 347 -25.90 -2.71 22.78
CA PRO A 347 -25.25 -4.03 22.85
C PRO A 347 -23.77 -3.98 22.52
N LEU A 348 -23.33 -2.93 21.81
CA LEU A 348 -21.96 -2.67 21.41
C LEU A 348 -21.78 -1.17 21.20
N VAL A 349 -20.70 -0.60 21.70
CA VAL A 349 -20.36 0.81 21.55
C VAL A 349 -19.19 0.94 20.60
N ALA A 350 -19.39 1.55 19.45
CA ALA A 350 -18.27 1.94 18.59
C ALA A 350 -17.64 3.24 19.08
N LEU A 351 -16.32 3.31 19.01
CA LEU A 351 -15.55 4.52 19.33
C LEU A 351 -14.46 4.76 18.30
N ASP A 352 -14.08 6.03 18.17
CA ASP A 352 -12.99 6.49 17.34
C ASP A 352 -12.42 7.78 17.92
N VAL A 353 -11.08 7.98 17.88
CA VAL A 353 -10.41 9.16 18.43
C VAL A 353 -9.72 9.98 17.36
N GLU A 354 -9.82 11.30 17.48
CA GLU A 354 -9.05 12.25 16.70
C GLU A 354 -7.89 12.83 17.49
N THR A 355 -6.75 12.97 16.84
CA THR A 355 -5.50 13.23 17.54
C THR A 355 -4.59 14.21 16.79
N SER A 356 -3.55 14.66 17.51
CA SER A 356 -2.51 15.56 16.96
C SER A 356 -1.38 14.84 16.21
N SER A 357 -1.30 13.49 16.25
CA SER A 357 -0.18 12.72 15.70
C SER A 357 -0.58 11.30 15.37
N LEU A 358 0.02 10.70 14.34
CA LEU A 358 -0.10 9.28 14.02
C LEU A 358 0.67 8.36 14.99
N ASP A 359 1.63 8.90 15.76
CA ASP A 359 2.31 8.18 16.84
C ASP A 359 1.45 8.24 18.11
N PRO A 360 0.80 7.14 18.54
CA PRO A 360 -0.12 7.15 19.68
C PRO A 360 0.61 7.48 21.00
N MET A 361 1.92 7.25 21.09
CA MET A 361 2.73 7.58 22.26
C MET A 361 3.09 9.07 22.37
N ARG A 362 2.81 9.87 21.32
CA ARG A 362 3.01 11.33 21.27
C ARG A 362 1.71 12.10 21.04
N ALA A 363 0.67 11.40 20.61
CA ALA A 363 -0.61 11.99 20.23
C ALA A 363 -1.34 12.63 21.43
N GLU A 364 -1.92 13.80 21.21
CA GLU A 364 -2.87 14.44 22.11
C GLU A 364 -4.29 14.17 21.62
N LEU A 365 -5.21 13.90 22.51
CA LEU A 365 -6.62 13.67 22.22
C LEU A 365 -7.30 15.00 21.84
N ILE A 366 -7.74 15.12 20.59
CA ILE A 366 -8.46 16.29 20.09
C ILE A 366 -9.99 16.09 20.22
N GLY A 367 -10.47 14.88 19.91
CA GLY A 367 -11.86 14.52 19.98
C GLY A 367 -12.08 13.03 20.15
N LEU A 368 -13.28 12.64 20.54
CA LEU A 368 -13.73 11.26 20.68
C LEU A 368 -15.14 11.15 20.12
N SER A 369 -15.37 10.21 19.24
CA SER A 369 -16.74 9.82 18.86
C SER A 369 -17.19 8.56 19.56
N LEU A 370 -18.47 8.47 19.86
CA LEU A 370 -19.15 7.32 20.45
C LEU A 370 -20.45 7.06 19.70
N ALA A 371 -20.66 5.84 19.22
CA ALA A 371 -21.89 5.42 18.57
C ALA A 371 -22.47 4.17 19.23
N GLY A 372 -23.74 4.23 19.63
CA GLY A 372 -24.46 3.10 20.20
C GLY A 372 -25.35 2.38 19.18
N ALA A 373 -25.69 3.03 18.08
CA ALA A 373 -26.44 2.49 16.96
C ALA A 373 -26.22 3.39 15.72
N PRO A 374 -26.40 2.88 14.50
CA PRO A 374 -26.40 3.72 13.29
C PRO A 374 -27.40 4.89 13.41
N GLY A 375 -26.93 6.11 13.10
CA GLY A 375 -27.71 7.34 13.24
C GLY A 375 -27.81 7.87 14.68
N ARG A 376 -27.09 7.29 15.61
CA ARG A 376 -27.01 7.72 17.02
C ARG A 376 -25.56 7.75 17.50
N SER A 377 -24.90 8.86 17.20
CA SER A 377 -23.49 9.08 17.52
C SER A 377 -23.28 10.47 18.14
N TRP A 378 -22.28 10.58 18.96
CA TRP A 378 -21.87 11.80 19.66
C TRP A 378 -20.39 12.06 19.45
N TYR A 379 -20.06 13.32 19.16
CA TYR A 379 -18.70 13.80 19.16
C TYR A 379 -18.41 14.64 20.40
N LEU A 380 -17.32 14.32 21.08
CA LEU A 380 -16.85 14.94 22.33
C LEU A 380 -15.57 15.70 22.02
N PRO A 381 -15.58 17.05 21.85
CA PRO A 381 -14.39 17.86 21.58
C PRO A 381 -13.60 18.11 22.89
N PHE A 382 -12.26 17.97 22.81
CA PHE A 382 -11.35 18.17 23.94
C PHE A 382 -10.31 19.27 23.70
N ALA A 383 -9.69 19.33 22.54
CA ALA A 383 -8.55 20.21 22.28
C ALA A 383 -8.63 20.93 20.92
N HIS A 384 -9.85 21.29 20.49
CA HIS A 384 -9.99 22.15 19.32
C HIS A 384 -9.56 23.58 19.64
N VAL A 385 -8.92 24.22 18.67
CA VAL A 385 -8.47 25.62 18.73
C VAL A 385 -8.99 26.40 17.53
N ALA A 386 -9.12 27.72 17.69
CA ALA A 386 -9.42 28.59 16.57
C ALA A 386 -8.27 28.61 15.55
N PRO A 387 -8.54 28.66 14.25
CA PRO A 387 -7.48 28.82 13.24
C PRO A 387 -6.72 30.13 13.42
N ASP A 388 -5.41 30.12 13.24
CA ASP A 388 -4.59 31.31 13.26
C ASP A 388 -4.97 32.27 12.11
N GLY A 389 -5.37 33.50 12.42
CA GLY A 389 -5.58 34.57 11.43
C GLY A 389 -7.03 34.83 11.03
N GLU A 390 -8.04 34.16 11.55
CA GLU A 390 -9.43 34.55 11.37
C GLU A 390 -9.78 35.74 12.31
N LEU A 391 -10.23 36.84 11.72
CA LEU A 391 -10.75 38.00 12.43
C LEU A 391 -11.90 37.60 13.35
N ALA A 392 -11.84 38.03 14.61
CA ALA A 392 -12.75 37.71 15.71
C ALA A 392 -14.24 37.87 15.31
N GLY A 393 -14.82 36.80 14.76
CA GLY A 393 -16.25 36.73 14.42
C GLY A 393 -16.92 35.49 14.95
N ASP A 394 -16.19 34.37 15.02
CA ASP A 394 -16.73 33.09 15.54
C ASP A 394 -16.30 32.88 17.00
N ALA A 395 -17.26 32.43 17.82
CA ALA A 395 -16.99 32.12 19.21
C ALA A 395 -15.91 30.99 19.28
N PRO A 396 -14.96 31.03 20.24
CA PRO A 396 -13.95 30.01 20.35
C PRO A 396 -14.61 28.61 20.48
N PRO A 397 -13.96 27.52 19.95
CA PRO A 397 -14.53 26.19 20.01
C PRO A 397 -14.81 25.78 21.47
N ARG A 398 -16.02 25.26 21.70
CA ARG A 398 -16.43 24.78 23.03
C ARG A 398 -15.94 23.36 23.22
N ASN A 399 -14.86 23.21 23.97
CA ASN A 399 -14.31 21.91 24.37
C ASN A 399 -14.89 21.45 25.71
N LEU A 400 -14.94 20.15 25.90
CA LEU A 400 -15.05 19.55 27.23
C LEU A 400 -13.73 19.75 28.01
N PRO A 401 -13.73 19.70 29.34
CA PRO A 401 -12.50 19.72 30.10
C PRO A 401 -11.65 18.46 29.79
N PRO A 402 -10.32 18.46 30.06
CA PRO A 402 -9.48 17.30 29.80
C PRO A 402 -10.08 16.00 30.32
N LEU A 403 -9.97 14.90 29.55
CA LEU A 403 -10.60 13.61 29.84
C LEU A 403 -10.25 13.09 31.26
N GLY A 404 -9.03 13.34 31.74
CA GLY A 404 -8.58 12.99 33.10
C GLY A 404 -9.22 13.79 34.24
N SER A 405 -9.99 14.86 33.94
CA SER A 405 -10.58 15.76 34.93
C SER A 405 -11.73 15.14 35.72
N ALA A 406 -12.00 15.65 36.93
CA ALA A 406 -13.05 15.13 37.81
C ALA A 406 -14.48 15.14 37.17
N PRO A 407 -14.91 16.20 36.41
CA PRO A 407 -16.23 16.23 35.80
C PRO A 407 -16.47 15.09 34.78
N LEU A 408 -15.40 14.52 34.21
CA LEU A 408 -15.49 13.44 33.22
C LEU A 408 -15.28 12.02 33.81
N ALA A 409 -15.27 11.89 35.12
CA ALA A 409 -15.20 10.58 35.79
C ALA A 409 -16.26 9.57 35.26
N PRO A 410 -17.54 9.93 35.06
CA PRO A 410 -18.51 8.99 34.51
C PRO A 410 -18.19 8.50 33.09
N LEU A 411 -17.57 9.35 32.27
CA LEU A 411 -17.11 8.94 30.93
C LEU A 411 -15.94 7.95 31.03
N ARG A 412 -14.96 8.24 31.90
CA ARG A 412 -13.85 7.31 32.13
C ARG A 412 -14.32 5.96 32.65
N GLU A 413 -15.29 5.97 33.58
CA GLU A 413 -15.93 4.73 34.07
C GLU A 413 -16.63 3.94 32.97
N LEU A 414 -17.33 4.60 32.04
CA LEU A 414 -17.94 3.95 30.87
C LEU A 414 -16.87 3.32 29.98
N LEU A 415 -15.81 4.05 29.67
CA LEU A 415 -14.72 3.58 28.79
C LEU A 415 -13.93 2.44 29.44
N ALA A 416 -13.70 2.49 30.74
CA ALA A 416 -12.97 1.47 31.49
C ALA A 416 -13.82 0.22 31.83
N ASP A 417 -15.13 0.32 31.75
CA ASP A 417 -16.04 -0.77 32.19
C ASP A 417 -15.93 -1.99 31.24
N PRO A 418 -15.41 -3.15 31.71
CA PRO A 418 -15.29 -4.34 30.87
C PRO A 418 -16.65 -4.96 30.51
N ALA A 419 -17.73 -4.64 31.24
CA ALA A 419 -19.06 -5.12 30.96
C ALA A 419 -19.77 -4.39 29.80
N VAL A 420 -19.23 -3.24 29.36
CA VAL A 420 -19.69 -2.51 28.18
C VAL A 420 -18.84 -2.90 26.98
N PRO A 421 -19.35 -3.69 26.01
CA PRO A 421 -18.58 -4.09 24.84
C PRO A 421 -18.25 -2.90 23.96
N LYS A 422 -16.99 -2.76 23.54
CA LYS A 422 -16.53 -1.70 22.64
C LYS A 422 -16.02 -2.27 21.33
N ALA A 423 -16.19 -1.50 20.25
CA ALA A 423 -15.67 -1.77 18.92
C ALA A 423 -14.97 -0.55 18.35
N GLY A 424 -14.06 -0.78 17.42
CA GLY A 424 -13.40 0.27 16.65
C GLY A 424 -12.83 -0.24 15.33
N HIS A 425 -12.06 0.60 14.69
CA HIS A 425 -11.28 0.25 13.52
C HIS A 425 -9.80 0.54 13.82
N ASN A 426 -8.98 -0.51 13.93
CA ASN A 426 -7.61 -0.39 14.47
C ASN A 426 -7.62 0.19 15.90
N ILE A 427 -8.55 -0.26 16.71
CA ILE A 427 -8.87 0.24 18.06
C ILE A 427 -7.66 0.22 19.03
N LYS A 428 -6.61 -0.50 18.71
CA LYS A 428 -5.36 -0.50 19.48
C LYS A 428 -4.74 0.91 19.56
N TYR A 429 -4.81 1.69 18.47
CA TYR A 429 -4.37 3.08 18.42
C TYR A 429 -5.17 3.92 19.43
N ASP A 430 -6.50 3.84 19.35
CA ASP A 430 -7.42 4.54 20.26
C ASP A 430 -7.16 4.18 21.73
N TRP A 431 -6.90 2.89 21.97
CA TRP A 431 -6.58 2.39 23.31
C TRP A 431 -5.38 3.10 23.93
N ILE A 432 -4.27 3.20 23.18
CA ILE A 432 -3.04 3.85 23.67
C ILE A 432 -3.25 5.36 23.85
N VAL A 433 -3.95 6.02 22.95
CA VAL A 433 -4.28 7.45 23.05
C VAL A 433 -5.16 7.72 24.29
N LEU A 434 -6.20 6.93 24.51
CA LEU A 434 -7.07 7.04 25.69
C LEU A 434 -6.29 6.79 26.99
N ARG A 435 -5.37 5.83 27.00
CA ARG A 435 -4.49 5.55 28.13
C ARG A 435 -3.59 6.76 28.45
N ARG A 436 -3.05 7.43 27.43
CA ARG A 436 -2.32 8.71 27.62
C ARG A 436 -3.21 9.80 28.18
N ALA A 437 -4.48 9.84 27.81
CA ALA A 437 -5.47 10.76 28.33
C ALA A 437 -6.02 10.37 29.73
N GLY A 438 -5.49 9.30 30.36
CA GLY A 438 -5.81 8.87 31.72
C GLY A 438 -6.95 7.87 31.79
N VAL A 439 -7.25 7.12 30.75
CA VAL A 439 -8.31 6.10 30.70
C VAL A 439 -7.75 4.76 30.23
N GLU A 440 -7.82 3.73 31.07
CA GLU A 440 -7.57 2.36 30.65
C GLU A 440 -8.85 1.82 29.98
N LEU A 441 -8.78 1.58 28.67
CA LEU A 441 -9.94 1.09 27.92
C LEU A 441 -10.28 -0.37 28.30
N GLY A 442 -11.53 -0.63 28.67
CA GLY A 442 -12.00 -1.98 29.01
C GLY A 442 -13.05 -2.48 28.03
N GLY A 443 -13.26 -3.81 27.96
CA GLY A 443 -14.35 -4.42 27.19
C GLY A 443 -14.22 -4.31 25.67
N VAL A 444 -13.01 -4.23 25.12
CA VAL A 444 -12.78 -4.29 23.66
C VAL A 444 -13.22 -5.67 23.16
N ALA A 445 -14.26 -5.71 22.32
CA ALA A 445 -14.92 -6.92 21.85
C ALA A 445 -14.83 -7.11 20.34
N TYR A 446 -14.54 -6.05 19.57
CA TYR A 446 -14.55 -6.13 18.11
C TYR A 446 -13.63 -5.08 17.48
N ASP A 447 -12.98 -5.46 16.38
CA ASP A 447 -12.22 -4.57 15.51
C ASP A 447 -12.51 -4.90 14.05
N THR A 448 -12.95 -3.92 13.26
CA THR A 448 -13.38 -4.14 11.88
C THR A 448 -12.23 -4.38 10.92
N ALA A 449 -11.02 -3.86 11.19
CA ALA A 449 -9.82 -4.17 10.40
C ALA A 449 -9.43 -5.64 10.58
N LEU A 450 -9.44 -6.14 11.82
CA LEU A 450 -9.18 -7.55 12.14
C LEU A 450 -10.25 -8.47 11.54
N ALA A 451 -11.53 -8.12 11.64
CA ALA A 451 -12.61 -8.90 11.06
C ALA A 451 -12.46 -9.03 9.53
N SER A 452 -12.16 -7.93 8.85
CA SER A 452 -11.87 -7.92 7.41
C SER A 452 -10.66 -8.78 7.07
N PHE A 453 -9.58 -8.69 7.86
CA PHE A 453 -8.36 -9.45 7.64
C PHE A 453 -8.57 -10.97 7.87
N VAL A 454 -9.34 -11.35 8.87
CA VAL A 454 -9.68 -12.75 9.14
C VAL A 454 -10.52 -13.34 8.02
N LEU A 455 -11.46 -12.57 7.45
CA LEU A 455 -12.29 -12.97 6.31
C LEU A 455 -11.47 -13.12 5.03
N ASP A 456 -10.61 -12.17 4.73
CA ASP A 456 -9.77 -12.18 3.52
C ASP A 456 -8.43 -11.48 3.76
N PRO A 457 -7.39 -12.21 4.18
CA PRO A 457 -6.05 -11.64 4.38
C PRO A 457 -5.35 -11.21 3.08
N GLY A 458 -5.92 -11.55 1.93
CA GLY A 458 -5.45 -11.14 0.60
C GLY A 458 -6.09 -9.85 0.08
N ARG A 459 -7.04 -9.26 0.81
CA ARG A 459 -7.68 -8.00 0.45
C ARG A 459 -6.64 -6.89 0.31
N ARG A 460 -6.81 -6.03 -0.70
CA ARG A 460 -5.86 -4.97 -1.02
C ARG A 460 -5.66 -3.95 0.11
N SER A 461 -6.74 -3.67 0.84
CA SER A 461 -6.75 -2.73 1.97
C SER A 461 -7.77 -3.18 3.00
N HIS A 462 -7.42 -2.99 4.27
CA HIS A 462 -8.33 -3.17 5.40
C HIS A 462 -8.70 -1.82 6.03
N GLY A 463 -8.40 -0.70 5.36
CA GLY A 463 -8.76 0.65 5.82
C GLY A 463 -10.27 0.89 5.80
N LEU A 464 -10.75 1.73 6.74
CA LEU A 464 -12.17 1.98 6.95
C LEU A 464 -12.88 2.51 5.72
N ASP A 465 -12.27 3.47 5.01
CA ASP A 465 -12.80 4.07 3.78
C ASP A 465 -12.98 3.04 2.67
N ASP A 466 -11.97 2.17 2.48
CA ASP A 466 -12.02 1.13 1.47
C ASP A 466 -13.07 0.07 1.82
N LEU A 467 -13.18 -0.31 3.10
CA LEU A 467 -14.19 -1.26 3.57
C LEU A 467 -15.61 -0.68 3.46
N ALA A 468 -15.80 0.59 3.81
CA ALA A 468 -17.09 1.27 3.63
C ALA A 468 -17.54 1.26 2.18
N ARG A 469 -16.59 1.57 1.27
CA ARG A 469 -16.86 1.57 -0.18
C ARG A 469 -17.12 0.17 -0.71
N GLU A 470 -16.27 -0.81 -0.36
CA GLU A 470 -16.35 -2.17 -0.92
C GLU A 470 -17.50 -2.99 -0.33
N VAL A 471 -17.77 -2.88 0.96
CA VAL A 471 -18.71 -3.74 1.68
C VAL A 471 -20.08 -3.07 1.83
N LEU A 472 -20.09 -1.76 2.14
CA LEU A 472 -21.34 -1.03 2.40
C LEU A 472 -21.81 -0.21 1.20
N GLY A 473 -20.97 -0.01 0.16
CA GLY A 473 -21.27 0.86 -0.97
C GLY A 473 -21.37 2.34 -0.58
N THR A 474 -20.74 2.75 0.51
CA THR A 474 -20.81 4.11 1.07
C THR A 474 -19.44 4.78 0.94
N GLU A 475 -19.41 6.00 0.40
CA GLU A 475 -18.21 6.84 0.41
C GLU A 475 -18.17 7.61 1.73
N LEU A 476 -17.08 7.48 2.47
CA LEU A 476 -16.82 8.26 3.68
C LEU A 476 -16.11 9.57 3.32
N ARG A 477 -16.23 10.57 4.21
CA ARG A 477 -15.35 11.73 4.17
C ARG A 477 -13.95 11.30 4.52
N THR A 478 -12.97 11.75 3.74
CA THR A 478 -11.57 11.47 4.04
C THR A 478 -10.99 12.52 4.99
N TYR A 479 -9.87 12.18 5.65
CA TYR A 479 -9.10 13.17 6.42
C TYR A 479 -8.76 14.41 5.59
N ALA A 480 -8.42 14.23 4.31
CA ALA A 480 -8.11 15.32 3.39
C ALA A 480 -9.31 16.27 3.14
N ASP A 481 -10.54 15.77 3.21
CA ASP A 481 -11.75 16.58 3.04
C ASP A 481 -11.99 17.53 4.21
N VAL A 482 -11.51 17.19 5.41
CA VAL A 482 -11.73 17.99 6.63
C VAL A 482 -10.49 18.78 7.07
N ALA A 483 -9.30 18.21 6.94
CA ALA A 483 -8.03 18.80 7.35
C ALA A 483 -7.21 19.38 6.19
N GLY A 484 -7.59 19.12 4.92
CA GLY A 484 -6.81 19.51 3.75
C GLY A 484 -5.67 18.53 3.44
N LYS A 485 -4.87 18.84 2.40
CA LYS A 485 -3.78 17.97 1.94
C LYS A 485 -2.56 18.79 1.50
N GLY A 486 -1.37 18.29 1.83
CA GLY A 486 -0.12 18.92 1.42
C GLY A 486 0.02 20.36 1.92
N ARG A 487 0.07 21.37 1.04
CA ARG A 487 0.22 22.77 1.44
C ARG A 487 -1.00 23.37 2.13
N THR A 488 -2.17 22.79 1.95
CA THR A 488 -3.42 23.24 2.58
C THR A 488 -3.77 22.43 3.83
N GLU A 489 -2.95 21.44 4.15
CA GLU A 489 -3.14 20.61 5.34
C GLU A 489 -2.95 21.44 6.60
N ARG A 490 -3.92 21.33 7.50
CA ARG A 490 -3.92 22.01 8.80
C ARG A 490 -3.98 20.99 9.94
N PRO A 491 -3.45 21.31 11.12
CA PRO A 491 -3.59 20.47 12.28
C PRO A 491 -5.06 20.16 12.56
N PHE A 492 -5.40 18.92 12.87
CA PHE A 492 -6.80 18.50 13.10
C PHE A 492 -7.48 19.33 14.21
N ALA A 493 -6.72 19.79 15.21
CA ALA A 493 -7.20 20.70 16.24
C ALA A 493 -7.82 22.00 15.69
N THR A 494 -7.44 22.43 14.49
CA THR A 494 -7.98 23.64 13.85
C THR A 494 -9.17 23.36 12.91
N VAL A 495 -9.56 22.09 12.77
CA VAL A 495 -10.76 21.71 12.02
C VAL A 495 -12.00 22.18 12.80
N PRO A 496 -12.98 22.84 12.15
CA PRO A 496 -14.22 23.24 12.80
C PRO A 496 -14.92 22.05 13.47
N VAL A 497 -15.32 22.20 14.73
CA VAL A 497 -15.92 21.12 15.54
C VAL A 497 -17.08 20.40 14.82
N ALA A 498 -17.90 21.15 14.08
CA ALA A 498 -19.02 20.56 13.34
C ALA A 498 -18.55 19.67 12.15
N ALA A 499 -17.43 20.00 11.53
CA ALA A 499 -16.84 19.18 10.45
C ALA A 499 -16.16 17.94 11.04
N ALA A 500 -15.38 18.09 12.11
CA ALA A 500 -14.77 17.00 12.84
C ALA A 500 -15.83 16.02 13.39
N ALA A 501 -16.92 16.54 13.97
CA ALA A 501 -18.02 15.71 14.46
C ALA A 501 -18.65 14.85 13.39
N ARG A 502 -18.87 15.37 12.19
CA ARG A 502 -19.42 14.58 11.08
C ARG A 502 -18.46 13.52 10.60
N TYR A 503 -17.19 13.84 10.53
CA TYR A 503 -16.14 12.92 10.11
C TYR A 503 -16.03 11.75 11.09
N CYS A 504 -15.73 12.00 12.36
CA CYS A 504 -15.59 10.97 13.38
C CYS A 504 -16.85 10.14 13.63
N CYS A 505 -18.04 10.77 13.61
CA CYS A 505 -19.28 10.05 13.80
C CYS A 505 -19.59 9.13 12.62
N ASP A 506 -19.28 9.55 11.39
CA ASP A 506 -19.39 8.69 10.21
C ASP A 506 -18.48 7.45 10.37
N ASP A 507 -17.28 7.61 10.92
CA ASP A 507 -16.32 6.51 11.15
C ASP A 507 -16.82 5.54 12.22
N SER A 508 -17.23 6.01 13.41
CA SER A 508 -17.75 5.15 14.46
C SER A 508 -19.08 4.45 14.09
N GLU A 509 -19.97 5.09 13.35
CA GLU A 509 -21.19 4.46 12.82
C GLU A 509 -20.88 3.40 11.75
N THR A 510 -19.87 3.65 10.92
CA THR A 510 -19.40 2.70 9.90
C THR A 510 -18.85 1.43 10.53
N VAL A 511 -18.17 1.52 11.67
CA VAL A 511 -17.72 0.35 12.44
C VAL A 511 -18.90 -0.55 12.80
N LEU A 512 -20.03 0.00 13.29
CA LEU A 512 -21.21 -0.78 13.62
C LEU A 512 -21.84 -1.45 12.38
N ARG A 513 -21.91 -0.73 11.27
CA ARG A 513 -22.47 -1.25 10.00
C ARG A 513 -21.60 -2.35 9.41
N LEU A 514 -20.27 -2.18 9.41
CA LEU A 514 -19.34 -3.22 8.97
C LEU A 514 -19.40 -4.47 9.84
N ARG A 515 -19.53 -4.30 11.16
CA ARG A 515 -19.71 -5.44 12.08
C ARG A 515 -20.93 -6.27 11.71
N GLU A 516 -22.06 -5.62 11.40
CA GLU A 516 -23.27 -6.32 10.94
C GLU A 516 -23.05 -7.04 9.61
N ALA A 517 -22.42 -6.38 8.65
CA ALA A 517 -22.12 -6.96 7.35
C ALA A 517 -21.19 -8.18 7.44
N PHE A 518 -20.15 -8.13 8.28
CA PHE A 518 -19.21 -9.22 8.46
C PHE A 518 -19.73 -10.38 9.32
N ALA A 519 -20.75 -10.17 10.14
CA ALA A 519 -21.23 -11.17 11.12
C ALA A 519 -21.65 -12.48 10.44
N ALA A 520 -22.42 -12.40 9.34
CA ALA A 520 -22.89 -13.58 8.62
C ALA A 520 -21.74 -14.33 7.92
N GLU A 521 -20.78 -13.62 7.35
CA GLU A 521 -19.62 -14.22 6.68
C GLU A 521 -18.70 -14.92 7.69
N LEU A 522 -18.42 -14.28 8.82
CA LEU A 522 -17.62 -14.87 9.90
C LEU A 522 -18.24 -16.17 10.44
N GLU A 523 -19.56 -16.21 10.57
CA GLU A 523 -20.29 -17.40 11.01
C GLU A 523 -20.28 -18.50 9.93
N ASN A 524 -20.65 -18.17 8.70
CA ASN A 524 -20.68 -19.10 7.57
C ASN A 524 -19.31 -19.75 7.30
N HIS A 525 -18.25 -18.99 7.48
CA HIS A 525 -16.86 -19.44 7.29
C HIS A 525 -16.23 -20.04 8.56
N LYS A 526 -16.96 -20.05 9.70
CA LYS A 526 -16.47 -20.54 11.02
C LYS A 526 -15.20 -19.82 11.50
N LEU A 527 -15.08 -18.53 11.19
CA LEU A 527 -13.91 -17.70 11.51
C LEU A 527 -14.09 -16.87 12.79
N ARG A 528 -15.31 -16.84 13.34
CA ARG A 528 -15.61 -16.14 14.57
C ARG A 528 -14.76 -16.58 15.76
N PRO A 529 -14.48 -17.90 16.00
CA PRO A 529 -13.58 -18.30 17.09
C PRO A 529 -12.14 -17.79 16.93
N LEU A 530 -11.64 -17.66 15.71
CA LEU A 530 -10.33 -17.09 15.44
C LEU A 530 -10.30 -15.59 15.79
N LEU A 531 -11.31 -14.84 15.36
CA LEU A 531 -11.41 -13.41 15.63
C LEU A 531 -11.55 -13.14 17.14
N GLU A 532 -12.53 -13.77 17.79
CA GLU A 532 -12.87 -13.51 19.20
C GLU A 532 -11.91 -14.20 20.18
N GLY A 533 -11.30 -15.33 19.80
CA GLY A 533 -10.45 -16.11 20.68
C GLY A 533 -8.94 -15.79 20.56
N ILE A 534 -8.52 -15.21 19.44
CA ILE A 534 -7.09 -14.91 19.19
C ILE A 534 -6.88 -13.44 18.83
N GLU A 535 -7.51 -12.93 17.76
CA GLU A 535 -7.14 -11.63 17.22
C GLU A 535 -7.56 -10.46 18.14
N VAL A 536 -8.79 -10.46 18.63
CA VAL A 536 -9.28 -9.40 19.51
C VAL A 536 -8.57 -9.41 20.87
N PRO A 537 -8.41 -10.56 21.57
CA PRO A 537 -7.66 -10.59 22.83
C PRO A 537 -6.18 -10.18 22.69
N LEU A 538 -5.57 -10.41 21.53
CA LEU A 538 -4.20 -10.01 21.26
C LEU A 538 -4.02 -8.48 21.29
N LEU A 539 -5.06 -7.69 20.97
CA LEU A 539 -4.97 -6.23 20.96
C LEU A 539 -4.52 -5.66 22.31
N ALA A 540 -5.01 -6.22 23.42
CA ALA A 540 -4.59 -5.82 24.76
C ALA A 540 -3.10 -6.08 25.00
N VAL A 541 -2.60 -7.22 24.53
CA VAL A 541 -1.18 -7.58 24.63
C VAL A 541 -0.32 -6.60 23.84
N LEU A 542 -0.73 -6.34 22.58
CA LEU A 542 0.02 -5.43 21.71
C LEU A 542 0.00 -3.99 22.24
N ALA A 543 -1.14 -3.52 22.75
CA ALA A 543 -1.23 -2.20 23.36
C ALA A 543 -0.30 -2.06 24.59
N ASP A 544 -0.22 -3.09 25.43
CA ASP A 544 0.71 -3.10 26.58
C ASP A 544 2.18 -3.18 26.14
N MET A 545 2.51 -3.95 25.11
CA MET A 545 3.87 -4.02 24.53
C MET A 545 4.31 -2.68 23.95
N GLU A 546 3.46 -2.05 23.14
CA GLU A 546 3.72 -0.74 22.55
C GLU A 546 3.82 0.35 23.62
N TRP A 547 2.97 0.29 24.66
CA TRP A 547 3.05 1.18 25.81
C TRP A 547 4.34 1.02 26.60
N ALA A 548 4.77 -0.22 26.86
CA ALA A 548 6.02 -0.51 27.57
C ALA A 548 7.23 -0.02 26.78
N GLY A 549 7.27 -0.27 25.46
CA GLY A 549 8.43 0.02 24.63
C GLY A 549 9.71 -0.69 25.09
N VAL A 550 10.84 -0.41 24.45
CA VAL A 550 12.14 -1.01 24.75
C VAL A 550 13.17 0.05 25.10
N LEU A 551 14.06 -0.28 26.05
CA LEU A 551 15.16 0.59 26.43
C LEU A 551 16.35 0.35 25.50
N VAL A 552 16.95 1.45 25.01
CA VAL A 552 18.07 1.41 24.09
C VAL A 552 19.23 2.26 24.63
N ASP A 553 20.43 1.69 24.61
CA ASP A 553 21.67 2.37 25.00
C ASP A 553 22.12 3.35 23.91
N ARG A 554 21.93 4.63 24.17
CA ARG A 554 22.29 5.73 23.26
C ARG A 554 23.80 5.88 23.04
N GLU A 555 24.59 5.64 24.09
CA GLU A 555 26.03 5.81 24.00
C GLU A 555 26.64 4.71 23.13
N LEU A 556 26.18 3.48 23.32
CA LEU A 556 26.60 2.36 22.49
C LEU A 556 26.21 2.58 21.01
N LEU A 557 24.99 3.07 20.73
CA LEU A 557 24.59 3.40 19.35
C LEU A 557 25.44 4.51 18.74
N ALA A 558 25.79 5.56 19.51
CA ALA A 558 26.67 6.61 19.03
C ALA A 558 28.09 6.10 18.76
N ASP A 559 28.59 5.16 19.56
CA ASP A 559 29.88 4.52 19.32
C ASP A 559 29.86 3.65 18.06
N LEU A 560 28.80 2.83 17.91
CA LEU A 560 28.59 2.03 16.69
C LEU A 560 28.47 2.90 15.43
N SER A 561 27.81 4.05 15.52
CA SER A 561 27.73 5.00 14.39
C SER A 561 29.10 5.49 13.94
N ARG A 562 30.00 5.83 14.88
CA ARG A 562 31.38 6.24 14.58
C ARG A 562 32.19 5.10 13.95
N ARG A 563 32.12 3.90 14.54
CA ARG A 563 32.81 2.71 14.02
C ARG A 563 32.35 2.37 12.62
N PHE A 564 31.04 2.29 12.38
CA PHE A 564 30.47 1.98 11.06
C PHE A 564 30.78 3.07 10.03
N ALA A 565 30.86 4.33 10.42
CA ALA A 565 31.30 5.40 9.55
C ALA A 565 32.76 5.21 9.08
N THR A 566 33.66 4.79 9.98
CA THR A 566 35.05 4.49 9.67
C THR A 566 35.14 3.29 8.74
N GLU A 567 34.46 2.18 9.05
CA GLU A 567 34.44 0.98 8.21
C GLU A 567 33.88 1.28 6.80
N LEU A 568 32.83 2.11 6.68
CA LEU A 568 32.28 2.54 5.38
C LEU A 568 33.29 3.35 4.58
N SER A 569 34.02 4.25 5.23
CA SER A 569 35.06 5.04 4.57
C SER A 569 36.23 4.17 4.09
N ASP A 570 36.60 3.14 4.86
CA ASP A 570 37.62 2.18 4.46
C ASP A 570 37.15 1.34 3.27
N LEU A 571 35.93 0.81 3.31
CA LEU A 571 35.33 0.06 2.19
C LEU A 571 35.18 0.92 0.93
N GLU A 572 34.79 2.18 1.04
CA GLU A 572 34.70 3.11 -0.09
C GLU A 572 36.07 3.28 -0.76
N ARG A 573 37.13 3.44 0.01
CA ARG A 573 38.49 3.54 -0.48
C ARG A 573 38.95 2.25 -1.16
N GLU A 574 38.67 1.09 -0.59
CA GLU A 574 38.98 -0.22 -1.20
C GLU A 574 38.19 -0.41 -2.51
N ILE A 575 36.92 -0.04 -2.56
CA ILE A 575 36.11 -0.10 -3.77
C ILE A 575 36.70 0.79 -4.86
N HIS A 576 37.06 2.04 -4.56
CA HIS A 576 37.65 2.95 -5.51
C HIS A 576 39.02 2.45 -6.02
N GLN A 577 39.83 1.88 -5.12
CA GLN A 577 41.11 1.28 -5.46
C GLN A 577 40.93 0.07 -6.39
N ALA A 578 40.05 -0.84 -6.06
CA ALA A 578 39.74 -2.03 -6.86
C ALA A 578 39.09 -1.68 -8.21
N ALA A 579 38.28 -0.63 -8.25
CA ALA A 579 37.66 -0.12 -9.47
C ALA A 579 38.60 0.72 -10.34
N GLY A 580 39.71 1.24 -9.77
CA GLY A 580 40.67 2.13 -10.41
C GLY A 580 40.09 3.49 -10.81
N VAL A 581 39.02 3.94 -10.11
CA VAL A 581 38.35 5.23 -10.33
C VAL A 581 37.50 5.60 -9.13
N ASP A 582 37.49 6.89 -8.81
CA ASP A 582 36.58 7.46 -7.82
C ASP A 582 35.19 7.69 -8.45
N PHE A 583 34.15 7.29 -7.76
CA PHE A 583 32.76 7.45 -8.19
C PHE A 583 31.80 7.41 -6.99
N ASN A 584 30.60 7.93 -7.16
CA ASN A 584 29.58 7.82 -6.11
C ASN A 584 28.98 6.41 -6.09
N ILE A 585 29.34 5.61 -5.07
CA ILE A 585 28.90 4.21 -4.88
C ILE A 585 27.37 4.12 -4.77
N ASN A 586 26.72 5.15 -4.22
CA ASN A 586 25.26 5.22 -4.07
C ASN A 586 24.53 5.66 -5.36
N SER A 587 25.27 6.09 -6.39
CA SER A 587 24.71 6.43 -7.70
C SER A 587 24.61 5.17 -8.58
N THR A 588 23.42 4.61 -8.72
CA THR A 588 23.19 3.45 -9.58
C THR A 588 23.70 3.64 -11.03
N PRO A 589 23.55 4.82 -11.69
CA PRO A 589 24.13 5.04 -13.02
C PRO A 589 25.65 4.96 -13.03
N GLN A 590 26.35 5.65 -12.10
CA GLN A 590 27.81 5.61 -12.04
C GLN A 590 28.34 4.22 -11.73
N LEU A 591 27.70 3.52 -10.76
CA LEU A 591 28.04 2.15 -10.42
C LEU A 591 27.91 1.21 -11.62
N ARG A 592 26.85 1.37 -12.43
CA ARG A 592 26.65 0.60 -13.66
C ARG A 592 27.79 0.82 -14.66
N THR A 593 28.15 2.07 -14.91
CA THR A 593 29.27 2.41 -15.79
C THR A 593 30.59 1.78 -15.29
N VAL A 594 30.85 1.82 -13.99
CA VAL A 594 32.05 1.20 -13.42
C VAL A 594 32.03 -0.31 -13.61
N LEU A 595 30.95 -1.00 -13.24
CA LEU A 595 30.88 -2.45 -13.29
C LEU A 595 30.91 -3.01 -14.72
N PHE A 596 30.10 -2.46 -15.62
CA PHE A 596 29.84 -3.08 -16.92
C PHE A 596 30.63 -2.41 -18.07
N ASP A 597 30.88 -1.10 -18.01
CA ASP A 597 31.60 -0.41 -19.08
C ASP A 597 33.12 -0.36 -18.80
N LYS A 598 33.55 -0.12 -17.53
CA LYS A 598 34.94 -0.01 -17.19
C LYS A 598 35.58 -1.35 -16.82
N LEU A 599 34.99 -2.09 -15.88
CA LEU A 599 35.47 -3.39 -15.44
C LEU A 599 35.07 -4.54 -16.37
N GLN A 600 34.21 -4.26 -17.37
CA GLN A 600 33.73 -5.23 -18.38
C GLN A 600 33.15 -6.52 -17.77
N LEU A 601 32.45 -6.40 -16.61
CA LEU A 601 31.84 -7.56 -15.99
C LEU A 601 30.63 -8.06 -16.80
N PRO A 602 30.30 -9.36 -16.75
CA PRO A 602 29.18 -9.90 -17.51
C PRO A 602 27.84 -9.33 -17.02
N VAL A 603 26.99 -8.91 -17.97
CA VAL A 603 25.63 -8.44 -17.67
C VAL A 603 24.70 -9.65 -17.47
N LEU A 604 24.44 -10.01 -16.23
CA LEU A 604 23.63 -11.19 -15.87
C LEU A 604 22.12 -10.91 -15.94
N LYS A 605 21.73 -9.66 -15.70
CA LYS A 605 20.32 -9.23 -15.68
C LYS A 605 20.19 -7.80 -16.17
N LYS A 606 19.20 -7.54 -17.02
CA LYS A 606 18.89 -6.18 -17.51
C LYS A 606 17.58 -5.68 -16.88
N THR A 607 17.54 -4.41 -16.59
CA THR A 607 16.34 -3.65 -16.22
C THR A 607 16.03 -2.65 -17.33
N LYS A 608 14.88 -1.99 -17.28
CA LYS A 608 14.53 -0.93 -18.26
C LYS A 608 15.56 0.20 -18.36
N THR A 609 16.25 0.50 -17.25
CA THR A 609 17.24 1.58 -17.17
C THR A 609 18.67 1.09 -17.41
N GLY A 610 18.87 -0.17 -17.84
CA GLY A 610 20.18 -0.76 -18.17
C GLY A 610 20.51 -2.00 -17.33
N ALA A 611 21.79 -2.40 -17.25
CA ALA A 611 22.23 -3.55 -16.48
C ALA A 611 21.85 -3.43 -15.00
N SER A 612 21.34 -4.50 -14.40
CA SER A 612 20.98 -4.51 -12.97
C SER A 612 22.23 -4.55 -12.09
N THR A 613 22.17 -3.83 -10.98
CA THR A 613 23.16 -3.87 -9.90
C THR A 613 22.49 -4.30 -8.57
N ASP A 614 21.39 -5.07 -8.65
CA ASP A 614 20.72 -5.58 -7.47
C ASP A 614 21.60 -6.59 -6.70
N TYR A 615 21.16 -6.93 -5.49
CA TYR A 615 21.93 -7.81 -4.60
C TYR A 615 22.23 -9.15 -5.27
N GLU A 616 21.24 -9.74 -5.95
CA GLU A 616 21.38 -11.05 -6.61
C GLU A 616 22.44 -11.04 -7.72
N VAL A 617 22.48 -9.96 -8.52
CA VAL A 617 23.49 -9.78 -9.57
C VAL A 617 24.89 -9.60 -8.97
N LEU A 618 25.02 -8.77 -7.92
CA LEU A 618 26.28 -8.58 -7.24
C LEU A 618 26.77 -9.88 -6.57
N GLU A 619 25.88 -10.66 -5.95
CA GLU A 619 26.21 -11.95 -5.35
C GLU A 619 26.75 -12.95 -6.41
N GLN A 620 26.09 -13.04 -7.57
CA GLN A 620 26.57 -13.89 -8.67
C GLN A 620 27.94 -13.44 -9.20
N LEU A 621 28.13 -12.13 -9.38
CA LEU A 621 29.42 -11.59 -9.82
C LEU A 621 30.53 -11.83 -8.77
N ALA A 622 30.22 -11.67 -7.49
CA ALA A 622 31.16 -11.98 -6.41
C ALA A 622 31.53 -13.48 -6.37
N ALA A 623 30.54 -14.38 -6.60
CA ALA A 623 30.77 -15.82 -6.71
C ALA A 623 31.66 -16.21 -7.91
N MET A 624 31.68 -15.38 -8.97
CA MET A 624 32.59 -15.51 -10.11
C MET A 624 34.02 -15.03 -9.81
N GLY A 625 34.29 -14.53 -8.59
CA GLY A 625 35.59 -14.08 -8.15
C GLY A 625 35.86 -12.58 -8.36
N HIS A 626 34.85 -11.78 -8.71
CA HIS A 626 35.01 -10.35 -8.87
C HIS A 626 35.02 -9.62 -7.53
N GLU A 627 36.10 -8.86 -7.25
CA GLU A 627 36.31 -8.21 -5.95
C GLU A 627 35.37 -7.03 -5.71
N VAL A 628 35.19 -6.15 -6.70
CA VAL A 628 34.32 -4.96 -6.55
C VAL A 628 32.89 -5.31 -6.19
N PRO A 629 32.20 -6.27 -6.82
CA PRO A 629 30.88 -6.75 -6.39
C PRO A 629 30.86 -7.27 -4.95
N ARG A 630 31.88 -7.98 -4.49
CA ARG A 630 31.98 -8.47 -3.11
C ARG A 630 32.02 -7.31 -2.10
N LEU A 631 32.90 -6.35 -2.34
CA LEU A 631 33.03 -5.14 -1.51
C LEU A 631 31.75 -4.29 -1.51
N LEU A 632 31.06 -4.19 -2.66
CA LEU A 632 29.79 -3.46 -2.78
C LEU A 632 28.69 -4.09 -1.97
N ILE A 633 28.61 -5.41 -1.88
CA ILE A 633 27.66 -6.12 -1.00
C ILE A 633 27.91 -5.70 0.45
N GLU A 634 29.15 -5.79 0.89
CA GLU A 634 29.54 -5.46 2.25
C GLU A 634 29.29 -3.98 2.60
N TYR A 635 29.61 -3.07 1.69
CA TYR A 635 29.33 -1.65 1.82
C TYR A 635 27.81 -1.38 1.95
N ARG A 636 27.00 -1.99 1.09
CA ARG A 636 25.55 -1.81 1.12
C ARG A 636 24.90 -2.37 2.38
N GLU A 637 25.35 -3.53 2.85
CA GLU A 637 24.86 -4.12 4.10
C GLU A 637 25.21 -3.23 5.29
N LEU A 638 26.44 -2.79 5.40
CA LEU A 638 26.87 -1.91 6.49
C LEU A 638 26.18 -0.55 6.43
N SER A 639 26.07 0.06 5.25
CA SER A 639 25.38 1.34 5.05
C SER A 639 23.89 1.25 5.45
N LYS A 640 23.24 0.15 5.08
CA LYS A 640 21.84 -0.11 5.47
C LYS A 640 21.69 -0.27 6.98
N LEU A 641 22.57 -1.04 7.63
CA LEU A 641 22.54 -1.21 9.09
C LEU A 641 22.75 0.10 9.82
N LYS A 642 23.72 0.89 9.36
CA LYS A 642 24.00 2.20 9.93
C LYS A 642 22.82 3.15 9.79
N SER A 643 22.31 3.34 8.59
CA SER A 643 21.25 4.32 8.31
C SER A 643 19.89 3.90 8.88
N THR A 644 19.55 2.60 8.80
CA THR A 644 18.22 2.13 9.22
C THR A 644 18.08 1.93 10.72
N TYR A 645 19.17 1.55 11.40
CA TYR A 645 19.12 1.21 12.82
C TYR A 645 20.02 2.11 13.68
N VAL A 646 21.32 2.16 13.41
CA VAL A 646 22.26 2.80 14.33
C VAL A 646 22.01 4.31 14.41
N ASP A 647 21.81 4.98 13.29
CA ASP A 647 21.57 6.42 13.23
C ASP A 647 20.10 6.78 13.47
N ALA A 648 19.16 5.89 13.08
CA ALA A 648 17.73 6.16 13.15
C ALA A 648 17.14 5.91 14.54
N LEU A 649 17.55 4.83 15.25
CA LEU A 649 16.98 4.46 16.55
C LEU A 649 17.00 5.58 17.59
N PRO A 650 18.08 6.40 17.73
CA PRO A 650 18.08 7.52 18.66
C PRO A 650 16.96 8.54 18.45
N ALA A 651 16.50 8.73 17.19
CA ALA A 651 15.40 9.64 16.88
C ALA A 651 14.02 9.09 17.25
N TYR A 652 13.89 7.77 17.32
CA TYR A 652 12.67 7.10 17.77
C TYR A 652 12.50 7.07 19.29
N ILE A 653 13.53 7.41 20.07
CA ILE A 653 13.40 7.46 21.52
C ILE A 653 12.40 8.55 21.90
N ASN A 654 11.33 8.15 22.57
CA ASN A 654 10.33 9.08 23.04
C ASN A 654 10.89 9.87 24.23
N PRO A 655 10.92 11.22 24.19
CA PRO A 655 11.53 12.04 25.25
C PRO A 655 10.86 11.89 26.63
N SER A 656 9.57 11.54 26.67
CA SER A 656 8.82 11.40 27.93
C SER A 656 9.04 10.06 28.61
N THR A 657 9.36 9.00 27.87
CA THR A 657 9.57 7.65 28.44
C THR A 657 11.03 7.22 28.41
N GLY A 658 11.86 7.85 27.57
CA GLY A 658 13.25 7.43 27.34
C GLY A 658 13.38 6.13 26.54
N ARG A 659 12.29 5.63 25.95
CA ARG A 659 12.19 4.30 25.32
C ARG A 659 11.80 4.41 23.84
N VAL A 660 12.05 3.36 23.07
CA VAL A 660 11.57 3.19 21.69
C VAL A 660 10.26 2.42 21.74
N HIS A 661 9.22 2.95 21.11
CA HIS A 661 7.89 2.35 21.01
C HIS A 661 7.63 1.99 19.55
N THR A 662 7.83 0.72 19.20
CA THR A 662 7.47 0.21 17.87
C THR A 662 5.97 -0.03 17.78
N SER A 663 5.40 0.04 16.60
CA SER A 663 4.01 -0.36 16.34
C SER A 663 3.97 -1.79 15.82
N PHE A 664 3.15 -2.66 16.42
CA PHE A 664 2.87 -4.02 15.96
C PHE A 664 1.59 -4.07 15.15
N ASN A 665 1.70 -4.43 13.87
CA ASN A 665 0.54 -4.52 12.98
C ASN A 665 0.07 -5.98 12.84
N PRO A 666 -1.13 -6.33 13.32
CA PRO A 666 -1.68 -7.68 13.23
C PRO A 666 -2.26 -8.04 11.84
N VAL A 667 -2.48 -7.04 10.98
CA VAL A 667 -3.02 -7.22 9.61
C VAL A 667 -1.96 -7.04 8.52
N GLY A 668 -0.68 -6.92 8.91
CA GLY A 668 0.43 -6.59 7.99
C GLY A 668 0.94 -7.76 7.14
N ALA A 669 0.64 -9.02 7.50
CA ALA A 669 1.13 -10.20 6.80
C ALA A 669 0.02 -11.22 6.59
N SER A 670 -0.23 -11.60 5.33
CA SER A 670 -1.32 -12.54 4.97
C SER A 670 -1.18 -13.95 5.57
N THR A 671 -0.06 -14.29 6.20
CA THR A 671 0.13 -15.50 6.99
C THR A 671 -0.38 -15.38 8.44
N GLY A 672 -0.81 -14.19 8.87
CA GLY A 672 -1.19 -13.91 10.25
C GLY A 672 -0.02 -13.54 11.17
N ARG A 673 1.22 -13.51 10.66
CA ARG A 673 2.37 -13.00 11.44
C ARG A 673 2.20 -11.53 11.74
N LEU A 674 2.68 -11.09 12.91
CA LEU A 674 2.81 -9.67 13.24
C LEU A 674 3.92 -9.05 12.40
N SER A 675 3.73 -7.80 11.99
CA SER A 675 4.81 -6.96 11.49
C SER A 675 5.09 -5.81 12.45
N SER A 676 6.31 -5.29 12.42
CA SER A 676 6.76 -4.17 13.26
C SER A 676 7.12 -2.99 12.36
N SER A 677 6.69 -1.79 12.74
CA SER A 677 7.03 -0.54 12.04
C SER A 677 7.30 0.59 13.02
N ASP A 678 7.97 1.61 12.56
CA ASP A 678 8.21 2.88 13.23
C ASP A 678 8.86 2.79 14.62
N PRO A 679 10.02 2.07 14.74
CA PRO A 679 10.86 1.42 13.75
C PRO A 679 10.57 -0.08 13.58
N ASN A 680 10.96 -0.69 12.44
CA ASN A 680 10.89 -2.14 12.29
C ASN A 680 12.04 -2.83 13.06
N LEU A 681 11.73 -3.40 14.22
CA LEU A 681 12.68 -4.09 15.09
C LEU A 681 12.83 -5.59 14.76
N GLN A 682 11.92 -6.16 13.95
CA GLN A 682 11.95 -7.59 13.58
C GLN A 682 13.03 -7.91 12.54
N ASN A 683 13.53 -6.89 11.81
CA ASN A 683 14.50 -7.08 10.71
C ASN A 683 15.96 -6.81 11.11
N ILE A 684 16.26 -6.60 12.39
CA ILE A 684 17.65 -6.48 12.87
C ILE A 684 18.34 -7.85 12.75
N PRO A 685 19.46 -7.98 12.00
CA PRO A 685 20.11 -9.28 11.78
C PRO A 685 20.50 -9.98 13.07
N VAL A 686 20.35 -11.31 13.08
CA VAL A 686 20.64 -12.16 14.26
C VAL A 686 22.01 -12.82 14.17
N ARG A 687 22.51 -13.05 12.93
CA ARG A 687 23.65 -13.97 12.69
C ARG A 687 24.94 -13.25 12.30
N THR A 688 24.92 -11.95 12.15
CA THR A 688 26.10 -11.19 11.78
C THR A 688 26.64 -10.45 12.98
N GLU A 689 27.97 -10.38 13.14
CA GLU A 689 28.62 -9.64 14.21
C GLU A 689 28.13 -8.19 14.34
N ARG A 690 27.90 -7.52 13.20
CA ARG A 690 27.34 -6.18 13.15
C ARG A 690 25.88 -6.11 13.64
N GLY A 691 25.07 -7.12 13.31
CA GLY A 691 23.71 -7.25 13.81
C GLY A 691 23.66 -7.50 15.32
N GLU A 692 24.51 -8.37 15.83
CA GLU A 692 24.66 -8.62 17.28
C GLU A 692 25.10 -7.35 18.01
N ALA A 693 26.05 -6.58 17.46
CA ALA A 693 26.46 -5.29 18.04
C ALA A 693 25.29 -4.31 18.19
N ILE A 694 24.38 -4.26 17.20
CA ILE A 694 23.15 -3.44 17.28
C ILE A 694 22.20 -4.01 18.35
N ARG A 695 22.02 -5.33 18.42
CA ARG A 695 21.15 -5.97 19.42
C ARG A 695 21.64 -5.79 20.83
N ARG A 696 22.95 -5.66 21.07
CA ARG A 696 23.54 -5.32 22.39
C ARG A 696 23.08 -3.96 22.92
N ALA A 697 22.65 -3.05 22.03
CA ALA A 697 22.11 -1.76 22.45
C ALA A 697 20.70 -1.87 23.08
N PHE A 698 20.00 -2.99 22.94
CA PHE A 698 18.73 -3.23 23.62
C PHE A 698 19.00 -3.81 24.98
N VAL A 699 18.76 -3.04 26.03
CA VAL A 699 19.20 -3.32 27.38
C VAL A 699 18.05 -3.39 28.39
N ALA A 700 18.25 -4.14 29.46
CA ALA A 700 17.33 -4.11 30.59
C ALA A 700 17.53 -2.84 31.43
N PRO A 701 16.47 -2.30 32.05
CA PRO A 701 16.59 -1.23 33.02
C PRO A 701 17.34 -1.69 34.29
N PRO A 702 17.91 -0.78 35.07
CA PRO A 702 18.56 -1.13 36.34
C PRO A 702 17.65 -1.94 37.27
N GLY A 703 18.14 -3.04 37.80
CA GLY A 703 17.40 -3.95 38.69
C GLY A 703 16.52 -4.96 37.98
N ALA A 704 16.61 -5.03 36.64
CA ALA A 704 15.93 -6.02 35.81
C ALA A 704 16.90 -6.73 34.86
N VAL A 705 16.41 -7.78 34.22
CA VAL A 705 17.09 -8.53 33.15
C VAL A 705 16.19 -8.61 31.93
N LEU A 706 16.77 -8.84 30.76
CA LEU A 706 16.02 -9.32 29.60
C LEU A 706 15.90 -10.83 29.66
N LEU A 707 14.71 -11.35 29.40
CA LEU A 707 14.42 -12.76 29.20
C LEU A 707 13.96 -12.94 27.77
N THR A 708 14.60 -13.85 27.04
CA THR A 708 14.16 -14.26 25.72
C THR A 708 13.62 -15.69 25.78
N ALA A 709 12.54 -15.93 25.06
CA ALA A 709 11.94 -17.24 24.93
C ALA A 709 11.63 -17.53 23.45
N ASP A 710 12.30 -18.55 22.88
CA ASP A 710 12.28 -18.85 21.45
C ASP A 710 11.79 -20.29 21.22
N TYR A 711 10.83 -20.48 20.30
CA TYR A 711 10.37 -21.81 19.92
C TYR A 711 11.44 -22.56 19.14
N SER A 712 11.79 -23.73 19.60
CA SER A 712 12.74 -24.60 18.92
C SER A 712 12.07 -25.32 17.75
N GLN A 713 12.39 -24.90 16.50
CA GLN A 713 11.98 -25.60 15.26
C GLN A 713 10.45 -25.73 15.11
N ILE A 714 9.69 -24.68 15.43
CA ILE A 714 8.23 -24.73 15.50
C ILE A 714 7.59 -25.21 14.19
N GLU A 715 8.04 -24.71 13.04
CA GLU A 715 7.48 -25.11 11.74
C GLU A 715 7.71 -26.59 11.41
N LEU A 716 8.86 -27.16 11.81
CA LEU A 716 9.13 -28.59 11.66
C LEU A 716 8.24 -29.44 12.60
N ARG A 717 7.99 -28.98 13.81
CA ARG A 717 7.08 -29.66 14.75
C ARG A 717 5.63 -29.60 14.28
N LEU A 718 5.22 -28.47 13.69
CA LEU A 718 3.92 -28.34 13.04
C LEU A 718 3.80 -29.28 11.83
N LEU A 719 4.85 -29.39 11.01
CA LEU A 719 4.87 -30.32 9.89
C LEU A 719 4.76 -31.77 10.37
N ALA A 720 5.45 -32.14 11.46
CA ALA A 720 5.33 -33.48 12.06
C ALA A 720 3.88 -33.75 12.47
N HIS A 721 3.23 -32.79 13.12
CA HIS A 721 1.84 -32.93 13.55
C HIS A 721 0.85 -32.99 12.38
N LEU A 722 0.95 -32.09 11.40
CA LEU A 722 0.03 -31.99 10.27
C LEU A 722 0.19 -33.16 9.28
N SER A 723 1.41 -33.60 9.04
CA SER A 723 1.69 -34.72 8.14
C SER A 723 1.36 -36.07 8.79
N GLY A 724 1.50 -36.19 10.11
CA GLY A 724 1.37 -37.43 10.84
C GLY A 724 2.42 -38.47 10.44
N ASP A 725 3.53 -38.06 9.81
CA ASP A 725 4.59 -38.96 9.38
C ASP A 725 5.24 -39.66 10.59
N PRO A 726 5.16 -41.02 10.71
CA PRO A 726 5.63 -41.69 11.90
C PRO A 726 7.13 -41.50 12.18
N ALA A 727 7.96 -41.46 11.11
CA ALA A 727 9.40 -41.27 11.26
C ALA A 727 9.73 -39.84 11.69
N PHE A 728 8.98 -38.87 11.18
CA PHE A 728 9.16 -37.47 11.52
C PHE A 728 8.65 -37.16 12.95
N VAL A 729 7.50 -37.72 13.35
CA VAL A 729 6.98 -37.65 14.73
C VAL A 729 7.91 -38.29 15.73
N ALA A 730 8.42 -39.51 15.43
CA ALA A 730 9.35 -40.23 16.29
C ALA A 730 10.65 -39.45 16.51
N ALA A 731 11.11 -38.71 15.50
CA ALA A 731 12.30 -37.85 15.58
C ALA A 731 12.23 -36.82 16.68
N PHE A 732 11.03 -36.24 16.93
CA PHE A 732 10.80 -35.25 17.98
C PHE A 732 10.42 -35.92 19.33
N GLY A 733 9.83 -37.12 19.33
CA GLY A 733 9.34 -37.78 20.55
C GLY A 733 10.47 -38.26 21.48
N GLN A 734 11.67 -38.53 20.96
CA GLN A 734 12.84 -39.00 21.70
C GLN A 734 13.78 -37.87 22.18
N GLY A 735 13.36 -36.59 22.11
CA GLY A 735 14.25 -35.46 22.37
C GLY A 735 15.37 -35.30 21.33
N GLY A 736 15.24 -35.94 20.18
CA GLY A 736 16.25 -36.00 19.14
C GLY A 736 16.40 -34.68 18.36
N ASP A 737 17.59 -34.47 17.83
CA ASP A 737 17.88 -33.41 16.87
C ASP A 737 17.46 -33.85 15.48
N ILE A 738 16.33 -33.31 14.97
CA ILE A 738 15.79 -33.63 13.64
C ILE A 738 16.83 -33.38 12.54
N HIS A 739 17.67 -32.37 12.65
CA HIS A 739 18.69 -32.07 11.66
C HIS A 739 19.80 -33.13 11.67
N ARG A 740 20.16 -33.60 12.85
CA ARG A 740 21.11 -34.72 12.99
C ARG A 740 20.53 -36.02 12.46
N GLN A 741 19.26 -36.30 12.71
CA GLN A 741 18.58 -37.50 12.17
C GLN A 741 18.43 -37.39 10.66
N THR A 742 18.04 -36.26 10.12
CA THR A 742 17.99 -36.07 8.68
C THR A 742 19.36 -36.21 8.04
N ALA A 743 20.43 -35.72 8.68
CA ALA A 743 21.81 -35.94 8.23
C ALA A 743 22.19 -37.40 8.20
N ALA A 744 21.90 -38.16 9.27
CA ALA A 744 22.18 -39.61 9.32
C ALA A 744 21.51 -40.34 8.14
N VAL A 745 20.26 -40.00 7.84
CA VAL A 745 19.51 -40.58 6.72
C VAL A 745 20.10 -40.20 5.36
N ILE A 746 20.32 -38.91 5.13
CA ILE A 746 20.76 -38.39 3.83
C ILE A 746 22.19 -38.82 3.49
N PHE A 747 23.08 -38.85 4.49
CA PHE A 747 24.48 -39.25 4.31
C PHE A 747 24.73 -40.72 4.55
N GLY A 748 23.72 -41.50 4.97
CA GLY A 748 23.83 -42.94 5.19
C GLY A 748 24.76 -43.31 6.36
N VAL A 749 24.89 -42.49 7.38
CA VAL A 749 25.76 -42.68 8.54
C VAL A 749 24.96 -42.81 9.85
N PRO A 750 25.45 -43.51 10.86
CA PRO A 750 24.87 -43.51 12.19
C PRO A 750 24.82 -42.07 12.78
N GLN A 751 23.83 -41.79 13.65
CA GLN A 751 23.68 -40.46 14.23
C GLN A 751 24.93 -39.98 14.99
N GLU A 752 25.66 -40.89 15.62
CA GLU A 752 26.88 -40.58 16.38
C GLU A 752 28.01 -40.09 15.49
N GLN A 753 28.00 -40.48 14.20
CA GLN A 753 29.01 -40.09 13.21
C GLN A 753 28.64 -38.85 12.42
N VAL A 754 27.46 -38.24 12.68
CA VAL A 754 27.04 -37.00 12.02
C VAL A 754 27.90 -35.83 12.50
N THR A 755 28.67 -35.28 11.56
CA THR A 755 29.49 -34.10 11.80
C THR A 755 28.64 -32.81 11.90
N ALA A 756 29.22 -31.73 12.43
CA ALA A 756 28.58 -30.40 12.47
C ALA A 756 28.22 -29.91 11.06
N GLU A 757 29.10 -30.20 10.08
CA GLU A 757 28.86 -29.82 8.67
C GLU A 757 27.67 -30.59 8.06
N MET A 758 27.63 -31.94 8.24
CA MET A 758 26.49 -32.75 7.79
C MET A 758 25.19 -32.27 8.41
N ARG A 759 25.18 -31.95 9.70
CA ARG A 759 24.03 -31.40 10.40
C ARG A 759 23.59 -30.06 9.83
N ALA A 760 24.55 -29.19 9.51
CA ALA A 760 24.25 -27.88 8.91
C ALA A 760 23.65 -28.01 7.49
N ARG A 761 24.21 -28.89 6.67
CA ARG A 761 23.65 -29.23 5.35
C ARG A 761 22.24 -29.81 5.46
N ALA A 762 22.01 -30.75 6.38
CA ALA A 762 20.68 -31.31 6.62
C ALA A 762 19.68 -30.28 7.13
N LYS A 763 20.12 -29.32 7.93
CA LYS A 763 19.27 -28.16 8.31
C LYS A 763 18.81 -27.38 7.08
N THR A 764 19.71 -27.09 6.16
CA THR A 764 19.38 -26.43 4.90
C THR A 764 18.40 -27.25 4.06
N ILE A 765 18.63 -28.58 3.95
CA ILE A 765 17.76 -29.49 3.19
C ILE A 765 16.35 -29.54 3.81
N ASN A 766 16.23 -29.63 5.15
CA ASN A 766 14.95 -29.66 5.83
C ASN A 766 14.11 -28.40 5.48
N PHE A 767 14.71 -27.22 5.59
CA PHE A 767 13.99 -25.98 5.28
C PHE A 767 13.73 -25.82 3.78
N ALA A 768 14.70 -26.11 2.92
CA ALA A 768 14.54 -26.03 1.47
C ALA A 768 13.39 -26.91 0.98
N THR A 769 13.29 -28.13 1.50
CA THR A 769 12.26 -29.10 1.12
C THR A 769 10.87 -28.63 1.58
N ILE A 770 10.74 -28.12 2.80
CA ILE A 770 9.48 -27.62 3.34
C ILE A 770 8.99 -26.41 2.56
N TYR A 771 9.89 -25.50 2.24
CA TYR A 771 9.55 -24.29 1.47
C TYR A 771 9.44 -24.54 -0.05
N GLY A 772 9.50 -25.79 -0.49
CA GLY A 772 9.30 -26.16 -1.88
C GLY A 772 10.40 -25.63 -2.82
N GLN A 773 11.64 -25.50 -2.31
CA GLN A 773 12.78 -25.16 -3.15
C GLN A 773 13.11 -26.33 -4.08
N GLY A 774 13.30 -26.04 -5.36
CA GLY A 774 13.72 -27.04 -6.34
C GLY A 774 15.21 -27.39 -6.26
N PRO A 775 15.65 -28.44 -6.97
CA PRO A 775 17.04 -28.91 -6.98
C PRO A 775 18.06 -27.83 -7.37
N PHE A 776 17.69 -26.90 -8.26
CA PHE A 776 18.56 -25.79 -8.68
C PHE A 776 18.90 -24.85 -7.51
N ALA A 777 17.89 -24.41 -6.77
CA ALA A 777 18.09 -23.49 -5.64
C ALA A 777 18.86 -24.17 -4.49
N LEU A 778 18.53 -25.43 -4.18
CA LEU A 778 19.22 -26.21 -3.17
C LEU A 778 20.70 -26.47 -3.54
N ALA A 779 20.98 -26.80 -4.81
CA ALA A 779 22.34 -27.02 -5.32
C ALA A 779 23.21 -25.77 -5.12
N ARG A 780 22.68 -24.61 -5.48
CA ARG A 780 23.38 -23.32 -5.30
C ARG A 780 23.65 -23.03 -3.82
N GLN A 781 22.68 -23.28 -2.94
CA GLN A 781 22.81 -22.99 -1.51
C GLN A 781 23.82 -23.92 -0.80
N LEU A 782 23.95 -25.17 -1.25
CA LEU A 782 24.85 -26.15 -0.67
C LEU A 782 26.22 -26.25 -1.38
N GLY A 783 26.39 -25.57 -2.53
CA GLY A 783 27.60 -25.65 -3.36
C GLY A 783 27.81 -27.05 -3.97
N ILE A 784 26.72 -27.75 -4.34
CA ILE A 784 26.70 -29.09 -4.91
C ILE A 784 26.08 -29.08 -6.31
N THR A 785 26.16 -30.21 -7.02
CA THR A 785 25.50 -30.40 -8.32
C THR A 785 23.97 -30.49 -8.19
N GLN A 786 23.25 -30.17 -9.27
CA GLN A 786 21.79 -30.32 -9.29
C GLN A 786 21.32 -31.76 -9.14
N ASP A 787 22.13 -32.74 -9.62
CA ASP A 787 21.80 -34.16 -9.50
C ASP A 787 21.96 -34.65 -8.06
N GLU A 788 22.99 -34.20 -7.34
CA GLU A 788 23.15 -34.47 -5.91
C GLU A 788 21.99 -33.85 -5.11
N ALA A 789 21.63 -32.57 -5.41
CA ALA A 789 20.51 -31.91 -4.76
C ALA A 789 19.18 -32.67 -5.02
N ARG A 790 18.97 -33.16 -6.25
CA ARG A 790 17.79 -33.95 -6.61
C ARG A 790 17.77 -35.28 -5.84
N ALA A 791 18.90 -35.94 -5.73
CA ALA A 791 19.04 -37.21 -4.97
C ALA A 791 18.73 -36.97 -3.47
N PHE A 792 19.20 -35.88 -2.88
CA PHE A 792 18.88 -35.53 -1.49
C PHE A 792 17.39 -35.29 -1.26
N ILE A 793 16.73 -34.57 -2.17
CA ILE A 793 15.27 -34.33 -2.08
C ILE A 793 14.50 -35.65 -2.22
N GLN A 794 14.91 -36.52 -3.14
CA GLN A 794 14.26 -37.81 -3.33
C GLN A 794 14.41 -38.72 -2.10
N GLU A 795 15.62 -38.81 -1.53
CA GLU A 795 15.88 -39.62 -0.33
C GLU A 795 15.12 -39.07 0.90
N TYR A 796 15.05 -37.72 1.03
CA TYR A 796 14.25 -37.06 2.06
C TYR A 796 12.79 -37.50 2.01
N PHE A 797 12.16 -37.42 0.84
CA PHE A 797 10.76 -37.79 0.67
C PHE A 797 10.53 -39.33 0.68
N ARG A 798 11.52 -40.08 0.31
CA ARG A 798 11.46 -41.56 0.49
C ARG A 798 11.39 -41.92 1.98
N ARG A 799 12.15 -41.26 2.81
CA ARG A 799 12.17 -41.46 4.26
C ARG A 799 10.97 -40.89 4.97
N PHE A 800 10.56 -39.73 4.56
CA PHE A 800 9.42 -38.99 5.13
C PHE A 800 8.25 -38.95 4.12
N ALA A 801 7.77 -40.15 3.77
CA ALA A 801 6.72 -40.32 2.76
C ALA A 801 5.39 -39.67 3.19
N GLY A 802 5.07 -39.64 4.49
CA GLY A 802 3.89 -38.94 5.03
C GLY A 802 3.94 -37.44 4.84
N VAL A 803 5.14 -36.85 4.92
CA VAL A 803 5.35 -35.45 4.63
C VAL A 803 5.02 -35.15 3.16
N ARG A 804 5.52 -35.97 2.23
CA ARG A 804 5.23 -35.83 0.79
C ARG A 804 3.72 -35.94 0.53
N ALA A 805 3.09 -36.95 1.09
CA ALA A 805 1.66 -37.20 0.94
C ALA A 805 0.82 -36.04 1.48
N TRP A 806 1.23 -35.40 2.58
CA TRP A 806 0.57 -34.24 3.13
C TRP A 806 0.71 -33.02 2.21
N LEU A 807 1.92 -32.78 1.68
CA LEU A 807 2.16 -31.65 0.74
C LEU A 807 1.27 -31.78 -0.50
N ASP A 808 1.27 -32.98 -1.12
CA ASP A 808 0.47 -33.23 -2.33
C ASP A 808 -1.03 -33.09 -2.08
N ARG A 809 -1.53 -33.62 -0.96
CA ARG A 809 -2.91 -33.51 -0.53
C ARG A 809 -3.29 -32.05 -0.28
N THR A 810 -2.46 -31.27 0.42
CA THR A 810 -2.71 -29.86 0.73
C THR A 810 -2.86 -29.04 -0.55
N VAL A 811 -2.00 -29.26 -1.54
CA VAL A 811 -2.09 -28.58 -2.85
C VAL A 811 -3.36 -29.02 -3.59
N ALA A 812 -3.72 -30.30 -3.59
CA ALA A 812 -4.91 -30.82 -4.26
C ALA A 812 -6.20 -30.22 -3.64
N GLU A 813 -6.31 -30.24 -2.31
CA GLU A 813 -7.45 -29.65 -1.58
C GLU A 813 -7.54 -28.14 -1.79
N ALA A 814 -6.39 -27.44 -1.79
CA ALA A 814 -6.35 -26.00 -2.05
C ALA A 814 -6.79 -25.63 -3.48
N ARG A 815 -6.51 -26.47 -4.48
CA ARG A 815 -7.01 -26.29 -5.86
C ARG A 815 -8.54 -26.40 -5.95
N GLU A 816 -9.11 -27.30 -5.17
CA GLU A 816 -10.55 -27.50 -5.12
C GLU A 816 -11.24 -26.37 -4.36
N ARG A 817 -10.81 -26.12 -3.11
CA ARG A 817 -11.43 -25.16 -2.19
C ARG A 817 -11.11 -23.69 -2.51
N GLY A 818 -9.96 -23.43 -3.14
CA GLY A 818 -9.45 -22.08 -3.42
C GLY A 818 -8.65 -21.46 -2.27
N TYR A 819 -8.50 -22.14 -1.15
CA TYR A 819 -7.77 -21.67 0.04
C TYR A 819 -7.13 -22.83 0.81
N VAL A 820 -6.18 -22.47 1.70
CA VAL A 820 -5.63 -23.35 2.74
C VAL A 820 -5.99 -22.81 4.12
N GLU A 821 -5.96 -23.68 5.14
CA GLU A 821 -6.26 -23.33 6.52
C GLU A 821 -5.10 -23.67 7.46
N THR A 822 -4.92 -22.86 8.50
CA THR A 822 -4.04 -23.17 9.62
C THR A 822 -4.70 -24.17 10.57
N LEU A 823 -3.92 -24.66 11.54
CA LEU A 823 -4.42 -25.53 12.63
C LEU A 823 -5.59 -24.90 13.41
N PHE A 824 -5.67 -23.56 13.42
CA PHE A 824 -6.69 -22.79 14.14
C PHE A 824 -7.76 -22.19 13.23
N GLY A 825 -7.81 -22.62 11.95
CA GLY A 825 -8.86 -22.22 11.00
C GLY A 825 -8.63 -20.91 10.27
N ARG A 826 -7.46 -20.27 10.41
CA ARG A 826 -7.11 -19.09 9.61
C ARG A 826 -7.00 -19.48 8.15
N ARG A 827 -7.66 -18.73 7.27
CA ARG A 827 -7.65 -19.00 5.83
C ARG A 827 -6.65 -18.14 5.10
N ARG A 828 -6.05 -18.74 4.08
CA ARG A 828 -5.32 -18.04 3.03
C ARG A 828 -5.81 -18.48 1.67
N TYR A 829 -6.38 -17.54 0.91
CA TYR A 829 -6.81 -17.80 -0.47
C TYR A 829 -5.58 -17.89 -1.38
N VAL A 830 -5.61 -18.84 -2.33
CA VAL A 830 -4.50 -19.13 -3.24
C VAL A 830 -5.04 -19.25 -4.67
N PRO A 831 -5.51 -18.16 -5.26
CA PRO A 831 -6.04 -18.19 -6.64
C PRO A 831 -5.00 -18.60 -7.67
N GLU A 832 -3.72 -18.38 -7.40
CA GLU A 832 -2.57 -18.73 -8.24
C GLU A 832 -2.50 -20.21 -8.59
N LEU A 833 -3.08 -21.11 -7.79
CA LEU A 833 -3.11 -22.56 -8.06
C LEU A 833 -3.87 -22.93 -9.33
N LYS A 834 -4.80 -22.07 -9.78
CA LYS A 834 -5.59 -22.25 -10.99
C LYS A 834 -5.01 -21.52 -12.20
N ASP A 835 -3.89 -20.82 -12.04
CA ASP A 835 -3.24 -20.06 -13.10
C ASP A 835 -2.62 -21.02 -14.15
N LYS A 836 -2.70 -20.62 -15.44
CA LYS A 836 -2.12 -21.38 -16.56
C LYS A 836 -0.60 -21.21 -16.62
N ASN A 837 -0.07 -20.08 -16.13
CA ASN A 837 1.36 -19.84 -16.08
C ASN A 837 2.01 -20.74 -15.03
N PHE A 838 3.00 -21.53 -15.48
CA PHE A 838 3.72 -22.48 -14.63
C PHE A 838 4.37 -21.78 -13.41
N ASN A 839 5.00 -20.62 -13.60
CA ASN A 839 5.70 -19.92 -12.53
C ASN A 839 4.72 -19.38 -11.46
N ILE A 840 3.57 -18.85 -11.90
CA ILE A 840 2.51 -18.37 -11.00
C ILE A 840 1.90 -19.55 -10.26
N ARG A 841 1.61 -20.65 -10.96
CA ARG A 841 1.08 -21.87 -10.33
C ARG A 841 2.08 -22.48 -9.34
N ALA A 842 3.35 -22.55 -9.70
CA ALA A 842 4.41 -23.03 -8.79
C ALA A 842 4.58 -22.13 -7.56
N PHE A 843 4.39 -20.81 -7.71
CA PHE A 843 4.31 -19.88 -6.58
C PHE A 843 3.08 -20.20 -5.72
N GLY A 844 1.91 -20.43 -6.31
CA GLY A 844 0.70 -20.85 -5.62
C GLY A 844 0.87 -22.16 -4.85
N GLU A 845 1.55 -23.17 -5.44
CA GLU A 845 1.83 -24.45 -4.77
C GLU A 845 2.71 -24.26 -3.53
N ARG A 846 3.77 -23.45 -3.63
CA ARG A 846 4.61 -23.08 -2.46
C ARG A 846 3.81 -22.30 -1.40
N THR A 847 2.98 -21.38 -1.82
CA THR A 847 2.10 -20.61 -0.92
C THR A 847 1.14 -21.54 -0.19
N ALA A 848 0.54 -22.51 -0.89
CA ALA A 848 -0.40 -23.46 -0.32
C ALA A 848 0.26 -24.38 0.73
N THR A 849 1.49 -24.80 0.51
CA THR A 849 2.21 -25.67 1.45
C THR A 849 2.81 -24.92 2.64
N ASN A 850 3.27 -23.69 2.44
CA ASN A 850 3.92 -22.90 3.50
C ASN A 850 2.92 -22.21 4.44
N SER A 851 1.77 -21.72 3.90
CA SER A 851 0.83 -20.92 4.68
C SER A 851 0.23 -21.67 5.88
N PRO A 852 -0.14 -22.97 5.81
CA PRO A 852 -0.61 -23.70 6.98
C PRO A 852 0.44 -23.78 8.08
N LEU A 853 1.73 -23.96 7.74
CA LEU A 853 2.82 -24.05 8.71
C LEU A 853 3.13 -22.71 9.35
N GLN A 854 3.40 -21.68 8.53
CA GLN A 854 3.74 -20.35 9.00
C GLN A 854 2.57 -19.70 9.76
N GLY A 855 1.35 -19.88 9.25
CA GLY A 855 0.16 -19.32 9.89
C GLY A 855 -0.15 -20.02 11.21
N SER A 856 0.01 -21.36 11.29
CA SER A 856 -0.17 -22.08 12.57
C SER A 856 0.89 -21.69 13.59
N ALA A 857 2.15 -21.44 13.18
CA ALA A 857 3.18 -20.92 14.08
C ALA A 857 2.83 -19.52 14.58
N ALA A 858 2.31 -18.65 13.69
CA ALA A 858 1.85 -17.30 14.08
C ALA A 858 0.67 -17.37 15.05
N ASP A 859 -0.30 -18.24 14.84
CA ASP A 859 -1.43 -18.41 15.75
C ASP A 859 -0.96 -18.96 17.11
N LEU A 860 -0.02 -19.91 17.13
CA LEU A 860 0.55 -20.47 18.36
C LEU A 860 1.22 -19.42 19.21
N ILE A 861 2.07 -18.57 18.63
CA ILE A 861 2.76 -17.53 19.40
C ILE A 861 1.76 -16.49 19.91
N LYS A 862 0.73 -16.13 19.14
CA LYS A 862 -0.35 -15.24 19.60
C LYS A 862 -1.10 -15.83 20.78
N ILE A 863 -1.45 -17.11 20.76
CA ILE A 863 -2.09 -17.81 21.89
C ILE A 863 -1.18 -17.79 23.10
N ALA A 864 0.12 -18.06 22.96
CA ALA A 864 1.09 -17.99 24.03
C ALA A 864 1.17 -16.58 24.62
N MET A 865 1.25 -15.53 23.77
CA MET A 865 1.28 -14.12 24.18
C MET A 865 0.05 -13.76 25.05
N ILE A 866 -1.15 -14.15 24.59
CA ILE A 866 -2.41 -13.88 25.31
C ILE A 866 -2.40 -14.57 26.69
N ARG A 867 -2.01 -15.85 26.75
CA ARG A 867 -1.96 -16.63 27.99
C ARG A 867 -0.93 -16.09 28.97
N ILE A 868 0.27 -15.77 28.49
CA ILE A 868 1.34 -15.17 29.31
C ILE A 868 0.88 -13.83 29.86
N HIS A 869 0.33 -12.96 29.01
CA HIS A 869 -0.16 -11.65 29.44
C HIS A 869 -1.24 -11.76 30.53
N GLY A 870 -2.22 -12.67 30.35
CA GLY A 870 -3.24 -12.95 31.37
C GLY A 870 -2.61 -13.44 32.69
N ALA A 871 -1.71 -14.42 32.61
CA ALA A 871 -1.07 -14.99 33.79
C ALA A 871 -0.16 -14.01 34.56
N LEU A 872 0.54 -13.13 33.84
CA LEU A 872 1.33 -12.05 34.47
C LEU A 872 0.44 -11.10 35.29
N ARG A 873 -0.73 -10.72 34.72
CA ARG A 873 -1.72 -9.85 35.39
C ARG A 873 -2.37 -10.52 36.59
N GLU A 874 -2.78 -11.80 36.46
CA GLU A 874 -3.40 -12.59 37.50
C GLU A 874 -2.46 -12.78 38.70
N GLN A 875 -1.15 -12.94 38.45
CA GLN A 875 -0.13 -13.09 39.50
C GLN A 875 0.46 -11.77 39.96
N HIS A 876 -0.02 -10.62 39.42
CA HIS A 876 0.46 -9.27 39.75
C HIS A 876 1.97 -9.09 39.58
N LEU A 877 2.58 -9.76 38.57
CA LEU A 877 3.98 -9.64 38.27
C LEU A 877 4.25 -8.31 37.50
N ALA A 878 5.40 -7.70 37.83
CA ALA A 878 5.86 -6.49 37.14
C ALA A 878 6.62 -6.79 35.84
N THR A 879 6.85 -8.05 35.53
CA THR A 879 7.41 -8.53 34.27
C THR A 879 6.57 -8.05 33.08
N ARG A 880 7.23 -7.54 32.03
CA ARG A 880 6.58 -6.97 30.83
C ARG A 880 7.06 -7.65 29.57
N MET A 881 6.16 -8.07 28.71
CA MET A 881 6.47 -8.44 27.33
C MET A 881 6.75 -7.17 26.53
N VAL A 882 7.88 -7.08 25.85
CA VAL A 882 8.31 -5.85 25.16
C VAL A 882 8.51 -6.02 23.67
N LEU A 883 8.91 -7.21 23.20
CA LEU A 883 9.08 -7.49 21.77
C LEU A 883 8.59 -8.91 21.42
N GLN A 884 8.11 -9.01 20.17
CA GLN A 884 7.90 -10.28 19.47
C GLN A 884 8.69 -10.21 18.15
N VAL A 885 9.59 -11.16 17.92
CA VAL A 885 10.47 -11.21 16.74
C VAL A 885 10.52 -12.63 16.21
N HIS A 886 9.90 -12.87 15.04
CA HIS A 886 9.76 -14.21 14.46
C HIS A 886 9.05 -15.19 15.43
N ASP A 887 9.79 -16.15 15.97
CA ASP A 887 9.28 -17.17 16.89
C ASP A 887 9.74 -16.90 18.35
N GLU A 888 10.29 -15.70 18.62
CA GLU A 888 10.88 -15.26 19.87
C GLU A 888 10.01 -14.19 20.56
N LEU A 889 9.86 -14.31 21.88
CA LEU A 889 9.31 -13.27 22.77
C LEU A 889 10.41 -12.72 23.66
N VAL A 890 10.43 -11.40 23.83
CA VAL A 890 11.39 -10.72 24.72
C VAL A 890 10.64 -10.01 25.84
N PHE A 891 11.14 -10.19 27.06
CA PHE A 891 10.55 -9.63 28.28
C PHE A 891 11.58 -8.80 29.04
N GLU A 892 11.10 -7.77 29.70
CA GLU A 892 11.81 -7.11 30.81
C GLU A 892 11.31 -7.72 32.13
N VAL A 893 12.21 -8.29 32.89
CA VAL A 893 11.90 -9.05 34.12
C VAL A 893 12.63 -8.43 35.30
N PRO A 894 11.94 -7.93 36.33
CA PRO A 894 12.60 -7.58 37.58
C PRO A 894 13.41 -8.75 38.13
N SER A 895 14.63 -8.50 38.63
CA SER A 895 15.54 -9.57 39.07
C SER A 895 14.91 -10.50 40.12
N ALA A 896 13.98 -10.00 40.94
CA ALA A 896 13.27 -10.80 41.93
C ALA A 896 12.22 -11.76 41.31
N GLU A 897 11.75 -11.51 40.09
CA GLU A 897 10.73 -12.30 39.43
C GLU A 897 11.32 -13.30 38.43
N THR A 898 12.62 -13.33 38.23
CA THR A 898 13.29 -14.04 37.13
C THR A 898 12.90 -15.54 37.05
N GLU A 899 12.94 -16.25 38.18
CA GLU A 899 12.59 -17.68 38.22
C GLU A 899 11.12 -17.93 37.96
N THR A 900 10.24 -17.13 38.57
CA THR A 900 8.79 -17.21 38.37
C THR A 900 8.40 -16.90 36.94
N ALA A 901 8.92 -15.80 36.35
CA ALA A 901 8.65 -15.39 35.00
C ALA A 901 9.17 -16.44 33.98
N THR A 902 10.36 -16.96 34.18
CA THR A 902 10.94 -18.01 33.34
C THR A 902 10.04 -19.25 33.29
N THR A 903 9.61 -19.72 34.45
CA THR A 903 8.75 -20.92 34.56
C THR A 903 7.39 -20.66 33.89
N LEU A 904 6.79 -19.51 34.18
CA LEU A 904 5.48 -19.10 33.61
C LEU A 904 5.55 -18.99 32.07
N VAL A 905 6.51 -18.24 31.54
CA VAL A 905 6.67 -18.03 30.10
C VAL A 905 6.89 -19.35 29.38
N LYS A 906 7.85 -20.14 29.85
CA LYS A 906 8.18 -21.43 29.25
C LYS A 906 6.96 -22.35 29.21
N ARG A 907 6.25 -22.50 30.33
CA ARG A 907 5.04 -23.33 30.41
C ARG A 907 3.97 -22.91 29.43
N HIS A 908 3.61 -21.61 29.40
CA HIS A 908 2.53 -21.14 28.54
C HIS A 908 2.88 -21.20 27.05
N MET A 909 4.14 -21.08 26.67
CA MET A 909 4.57 -21.31 25.30
C MET A 909 4.53 -22.80 24.96
N GLU A 910 5.09 -23.68 25.79
CA GLU A 910 5.10 -25.12 25.53
C GLU A 910 3.70 -25.74 25.56
N GLU A 911 2.76 -25.18 26.32
CA GLU A 911 1.37 -25.64 26.41
C GLU A 911 0.40 -24.83 25.50
N ALA A 912 0.91 -24.00 24.57
CA ALA A 912 0.05 -23.15 23.72
C ALA A 912 -0.93 -23.98 22.89
N ALA A 913 -0.52 -25.16 22.42
CA ALA A 913 -1.40 -26.15 21.79
C ALA A 913 -0.95 -27.58 22.08
N LYS A 914 -1.90 -28.52 21.95
CA LYS A 914 -1.63 -29.94 22.08
C LYS A 914 -1.33 -30.52 20.70
N LEU A 915 -0.05 -30.75 20.42
CA LEU A 915 0.41 -31.37 19.19
C LEU A 915 0.77 -32.86 19.40
N SER A 916 0.98 -33.61 18.31
CA SER A 916 1.50 -35.00 18.34
C SER A 916 2.97 -35.08 18.74
N VAL A 917 3.66 -33.94 18.76
CA VAL A 917 5.05 -33.77 19.21
C VAL A 917 5.11 -32.62 20.22
N PRO A 918 6.04 -32.68 21.22
CA PRO A 918 6.12 -31.59 22.21
C PRO A 918 6.56 -30.28 21.56
N LEU A 919 6.00 -29.18 22.01
CA LEU A 919 6.58 -27.86 21.81
C LEU A 919 7.74 -27.71 22.78
N VAL A 920 8.86 -27.16 22.31
CA VAL A 920 10.06 -26.93 23.15
C VAL A 920 10.47 -25.48 23.02
N VAL A 921 10.73 -24.84 24.13
CA VAL A 921 11.11 -23.44 24.22
C VAL A 921 12.49 -23.31 24.85
N SER A 922 13.39 -22.64 24.16
CA SER A 922 14.68 -22.21 24.70
C SER A 922 14.51 -20.88 25.41
N VAL A 923 15.01 -20.77 26.63
CA VAL A 923 14.94 -19.54 27.42
C VAL A 923 16.35 -19.10 27.76
N GLY A 924 16.64 -17.82 27.57
CA GLY A 924 17.90 -17.19 27.97
C GLY A 924 17.66 -15.93 28.78
N ILE A 925 18.62 -15.53 29.59
CA ILE A 925 18.54 -14.38 30.51
C ILE A 925 19.84 -13.60 30.45
N GLY A 926 19.75 -12.30 30.27
CA GLY A 926 20.92 -11.44 30.14
C GLY A 926 20.65 -9.97 30.45
N SER A 927 21.69 -9.16 30.45
CA SER A 927 21.60 -7.71 30.65
C SER A 927 21.17 -6.96 29.36
N ASN A 928 21.36 -7.58 28.24
CA ASN A 928 20.98 -7.08 26.91
C ASN A 928 20.43 -8.22 26.05
N TRP A 929 19.94 -7.88 24.84
CA TRP A 929 19.25 -8.86 23.98
C TRP A 929 20.16 -9.97 23.44
N VAL A 930 21.46 -9.72 23.28
CA VAL A 930 22.42 -10.75 22.84
C VAL A 930 22.74 -11.71 23.98
N ASP A 931 23.13 -11.19 25.13
CA ASP A 931 23.47 -12.00 26.29
C ASP A 931 22.28 -12.84 26.79
N ALA A 932 21.05 -12.36 26.57
CA ALA A 932 19.83 -13.10 26.87
C ALA A 932 19.59 -14.25 25.89
N LYS A 933 20.31 -14.34 24.77
CA LYS A 933 20.13 -15.40 23.76
C LYS A 933 21.18 -16.52 23.86
N GLU A 934 22.29 -16.24 24.55
CA GLU A 934 23.34 -17.22 24.85
C GLU A 934 22.96 -18.09 26.06
#